data_a38548c03d1d2b44af8a81c6632f481a
#
_entry.id   a38548c03d1d2b44af8a81c6632f481a
#
_cell.length_a   1.000
_cell.length_b   1.000
_cell.length_c   1.000
_cell.angle_alpha   90.00
_cell.angle_beta   90.00
_cell.angle_gamma   90.00
#
_symmetry.space_group_name_H-M   'P 1'
#
loop_
_entity.id
_entity.type
_entity.pdbx_description
1 polymer ?
#
loop_
_entity_poly.entity_id
_entity_poly.type
_entity_poly.pdbx_seq_one_letter_code
_entity_poly.pdbx_strand_id
1 'polypeptide(L)'
;MARTRLQKLYYKCIASLSFSAELRKMRRELNAKIDQPESIEPPPPFHPQAANRWFKRRRITIAESYLMVVRDLDSRHSSARLDALRRMADVAFRSSNIDYPLNTARVQSALVKEVVKHRSNKRRQLELLYDFSMSTRGQHQIIRKLCDELNIIELPEKGVRIGDLGYGWDGQVHDTATSGRKNPTQLIIDAFIKGISWLTVGYGSASDREMMEETIEAGNILGLNVNIGFEFSVKVGGLQYHFMAQLPYCSTREELRAFFEAHAADLGLFFQGLDTNREHRLIAVQRLLDAFNRSILVKINEGFEGKPEYCLAPLSLDELLATIPNMKIIPLHLAEFMYLRYRLVLQRRVWYFKVLREKARREFKDAQKSRHDAEAKAKKGEIESKYSELKNELRALSPDTILSKYFEDPHAISYQTVFEDLASLANLLHDAGCTITFIQPLEHGLENAASVLGPFGDYLDRVEIYNTQDCINRKPEEVDAFARLVNERNKRAAMEHKKILQPVCGSDSTGRNPKIPGMGFIFEDQITGKLRQRYIRRHFVLTPLVSAMVRAGAAPVEEESLQNKSIPRIVSMGKTSGGDGYTSRNDDEHIGPLRAWRYFNPMFKNLVRTLVGLCIATPFIGIGYAMLWIGITAFRNSIADLISYRGPRLSQWRLKSINFDNVAQSLFWTGLSVPILGFVKTSFDGLWPWSHSDFLYYFVNFFSISFVNGLYLVGHNTLRGFDTSVVRANFFRSVIAWPLATVFAPVGNLLSIPLIVQSKIWGDVVGGFIEGGNKYRKVLRQRHKVLEEIIPAIVHSKGNLQYIAMLDLLYLFSQEPRAKSSIKAVLSPYMIFTRRLRNNSSLRLNLLVELHRTMSEEGVWTELVDYIVTTCDEEMADDLVDLVVDELPDLQDWLGQLIEKYRKENPLISRLMKGKE
;
A
#
# COMPACT_ATOMS: atom_id res chain seq x y z
N MET A 1 38.29 8.43 -23.38
CA MET A 1 38.64 8.41 -21.94
C MET A 1 38.20 9.66 -21.15
N ALA A 2 38.33 10.89 -21.66
CA ALA A 2 37.91 12.12 -20.93
C ALA A 2 36.38 12.21 -20.72
N ARG A 3 35.59 11.86 -21.71
CA ARG A 3 34.09 11.87 -21.63
C ARG A 3 33.57 10.93 -20.51
N THR A 4 34.18 9.78 -20.32
CA THR A 4 33.84 8.80 -19.25
C THR A 4 34.27 9.28 -17.84
N ARG A 5 35.32 10.05 -17.70
CA ARG A 5 35.72 10.66 -16.42
C ARG A 5 34.80 11.81 -16.02
N LEU A 6 34.42 12.68 -16.94
CA LEU A 6 33.44 13.76 -16.71
C LEU A 6 32.05 13.22 -16.37
N GLN A 7 31.62 12.18 -17.07
CA GLN A 7 30.36 11.51 -16.72
C GLN A 7 30.40 10.87 -15.31
N LYS A 8 31.50 10.20 -14.96
CA LYS A 8 31.66 9.63 -13.60
C LYS A 8 31.69 10.72 -12.53
N LEU A 9 32.36 11.87 -12.79
CA LEU A 9 32.36 13.03 -11.89
C LEU A 9 30.98 13.64 -11.74
N TYR A 10 30.27 13.85 -12.84
CA TYR A 10 28.88 14.32 -12.87
C TYR A 10 27.94 13.42 -12.06
N TYR A 11 28.01 12.08 -12.27
CA TYR A 11 27.23 11.14 -11.47
C TYR A 11 27.62 11.14 -9.98
N LYS A 12 28.88 11.31 -9.66
CA LYS A 12 29.37 11.41 -8.27
C LYS A 12 28.87 12.69 -7.59
N CYS A 13 28.87 13.83 -8.28
CA CYS A 13 28.30 15.09 -7.80
C CYS A 13 26.79 15.00 -7.62
N ILE A 14 26.04 14.48 -8.59
CA ILE A 14 24.60 14.27 -8.46
C ILE A 14 24.30 13.32 -7.31
N ALA A 15 25.03 12.23 -7.15
CA ALA A 15 24.86 11.29 -6.06
C ALA A 15 25.15 11.90 -4.68
N SER A 16 26.06 12.89 -4.58
CA SER A 16 26.33 13.62 -3.33
C SER A 16 25.25 14.64 -2.99
N LEU A 17 24.65 15.27 -4.01
CA LEU A 17 23.55 16.24 -3.87
C LEU A 17 22.17 15.56 -3.75
N SER A 18 22.05 14.27 -4.15
CA SER A 18 20.86 13.46 -4.01
C SER A 18 20.86 12.77 -2.66
N PHE A 19 19.69 12.62 -2.08
CA PHE A 19 19.43 11.91 -0.83
C PHE A 19 20.17 12.47 0.40
N SER A 20 19.49 12.58 1.52
CA SER A 20 20.09 13.00 2.79
C SER A 20 21.04 11.94 3.35
N ALA A 21 21.96 12.36 4.22
CA ALA A 21 22.83 11.44 4.94
C ALA A 21 22.04 10.47 5.82
N GLU A 22 20.93 10.96 6.43
CA GLU A 22 19.98 10.20 7.23
C GLU A 22 19.35 9.06 6.42
N LEU A 23 18.90 9.33 5.18
CA LEU A 23 18.31 8.32 4.31
C LEU A 23 19.33 7.23 3.90
N ARG A 24 20.59 7.63 3.66
CA ARG A 24 21.67 6.69 3.35
C ARG A 24 22.05 5.82 4.57
N LYS A 25 21.98 6.39 5.78
CA LYS A 25 22.14 5.66 7.04
C LYS A 25 21.01 4.65 7.20
N MET A 26 19.75 5.10 7.05
CA MET A 26 18.55 4.27 7.08
C MET A 26 18.68 3.04 6.15
N ARG A 27 19.09 3.24 4.89
CA ARG A 27 19.26 2.11 3.96
C ARG A 27 20.28 1.09 4.45
N ARG A 28 21.41 1.56 5.01
CA ARG A 28 22.46 0.65 5.51
C ARG A 28 21.99 -0.17 6.69
N GLU A 29 21.34 0.49 7.64
CA GLU A 29 20.78 -0.16 8.83
C GLU A 29 19.69 -1.17 8.46
N LEU A 30 18.78 -0.81 7.55
CA LEU A 30 17.77 -1.72 7.04
C LEU A 30 18.37 -2.97 6.39
N ASN A 31 19.37 -2.80 5.51
CA ASN A 31 19.98 -3.95 4.85
C ASN A 31 20.79 -4.81 5.81
N ALA A 32 21.47 -4.20 6.80
CA ALA A 32 22.18 -4.94 7.84
C ALA A 32 21.23 -5.80 8.68
N LYS A 33 20.06 -5.27 9.00
CA LYS A 33 19.01 -6.00 9.75
C LYS A 33 18.36 -7.13 8.93
N ILE A 34 18.20 -6.96 7.60
CA ILE A 34 17.75 -8.04 6.72
C ILE A 34 18.80 -9.17 6.65
N ASP A 35 20.11 -8.84 6.74
CA ASP A 35 21.22 -9.80 6.68
C ASP A 35 21.44 -10.60 7.97
N GLN A 36 20.99 -10.06 9.11
CA GLN A 36 21.15 -10.68 10.44
C GLN A 36 19.78 -11.01 11.06
N PRO A 37 19.18 -12.15 10.74
CA PRO A 37 17.80 -12.47 11.15
C PRO A 37 17.62 -12.74 12.65
N GLU A 38 18.67 -13.06 13.40
CA GLU A 38 18.55 -13.69 14.73
C GLU A 38 18.56 -12.72 15.93
N SER A 39 18.82 -11.44 15.78
CA SER A 39 19.16 -10.56 16.91
C SER A 39 18.26 -9.36 17.17
N ILE A 40 17.03 -9.29 16.61
CA ILE A 40 16.26 -8.04 16.71
C ILE A 40 14.86 -8.31 17.19
N GLU A 41 14.65 -8.07 18.47
CA GLU A 41 13.31 -7.83 18.99
C GLU A 41 12.74 -6.54 18.37
N PRO A 42 11.46 -6.56 17.91
CA PRO A 42 10.86 -5.37 17.37
C PRO A 42 10.76 -4.29 18.44
N PRO A 43 11.15 -3.04 18.15
CA PRO A 43 10.92 -1.95 19.09
C PRO A 43 9.42 -1.88 19.40
N PRO A 44 9.05 -1.54 20.62
CA PRO A 44 7.65 -1.43 21.01
C PRO A 44 6.88 -0.53 20.06
N PRO A 45 5.67 -0.90 19.63
CA PRO A 45 4.88 -0.18 18.65
C PRO A 45 4.21 1.05 19.27
N PHE A 46 4.98 2.08 19.62
CA PHE A 46 4.46 3.36 20.09
C PHE A 46 3.60 4.04 19.04
N HIS A 47 2.61 4.80 19.46
CA HIS A 47 1.82 5.61 18.54
C HIS A 47 2.72 6.66 17.85
N PRO A 48 2.72 6.76 16.50
CA PRO A 48 3.65 7.63 15.77
C PRO A 48 3.51 9.12 16.07
N GLN A 49 2.36 9.54 16.58
CA GLN A 49 2.08 10.91 17.01
C GLN A 49 2.33 11.13 18.51
N ALA A 50 2.75 10.10 19.24
CA ALA A 50 3.08 10.14 20.67
C ALA A 50 4.58 9.87 20.88
N ALA A 51 4.94 8.84 21.66
CA ALA A 51 6.32 8.57 22.04
C ALA A 51 7.27 8.38 20.84
N ASN A 52 6.86 7.76 19.75
CA ASN A 52 7.68 7.66 18.53
C ASN A 52 8.14 9.01 17.95
N ARG A 53 7.44 10.07 18.25
CA ARG A 53 7.82 11.44 17.84
C ARG A 53 9.01 11.98 18.63
N TRP A 54 9.19 11.53 19.83
CA TRP A 54 10.34 11.86 20.68
C TRP A 54 11.61 11.17 20.19
N PHE A 55 11.52 9.86 19.91
CA PHE A 55 12.58 9.07 19.31
C PHE A 55 12.90 9.49 17.87
N LYS A 56 12.78 10.78 17.55
CA LYS A 56 13.08 11.40 16.25
C LYS A 56 14.43 11.03 15.65
N ARG A 57 15.35 10.51 16.42
CA ARG A 57 16.56 9.87 15.92
C ARG A 57 16.25 8.63 15.07
N ARG A 58 15.00 8.07 15.15
CA ARG A 58 14.55 6.87 14.46
C ARG A 58 13.27 7.10 13.65
N ARG A 59 13.32 7.94 12.59
CA ARG A 59 12.37 7.85 11.47
C ARG A 59 12.41 6.47 10.79
N ILE A 60 13.42 5.72 11.10
CA ILE A 60 13.68 4.33 10.81
C ILE A 60 12.63 3.43 11.47
N THR A 61 12.10 3.76 12.64
CA THR A 61 11.30 2.83 13.45
C THR A 61 10.04 2.34 12.73
N ILE A 62 9.34 3.21 11.98
CA ILE A 62 8.18 2.78 11.18
C ILE A 62 8.63 1.89 10.01
N ALA A 63 9.68 2.28 9.29
CA ALA A 63 10.21 1.48 8.20
C ALA A 63 10.83 0.16 8.71
N GLU A 64 11.47 0.16 9.88
CA GLU A 64 11.98 -1.02 10.54
C GLU A 64 10.85 -1.96 10.97
N SER A 65 9.79 -1.44 11.59
CA SER A 65 8.60 -2.22 11.94
C SER A 65 7.98 -2.89 10.73
N TYR A 66 7.86 -2.16 9.62
CA TYR A 66 7.37 -2.74 8.36
C TYR A 66 8.30 -3.82 7.81
N LEU A 67 9.62 -3.65 7.92
CA LEU A 67 10.60 -4.62 7.40
C LEU A 67 10.65 -5.90 8.22
N MET A 68 10.55 -5.79 9.52
CA MET A 68 10.47 -6.96 10.42
C MET A 68 9.20 -7.75 10.12
N VAL A 69 8.09 -7.05 9.93
CA VAL A 69 6.83 -7.66 9.50
C VAL A 69 6.98 -8.39 8.16
N VAL A 70 7.60 -7.77 7.16
CA VAL A 70 7.80 -8.42 5.84
C VAL A 70 8.64 -9.70 5.96
N ARG A 71 9.64 -9.74 6.84
CA ARG A 71 10.42 -10.94 7.13
C ARG A 71 9.56 -12.03 7.82
N ASP A 72 8.83 -11.65 8.84
CA ASP A 72 8.01 -12.59 9.61
C ASP A 72 6.81 -13.11 8.80
N LEU A 73 6.38 -12.35 7.78
CA LEU A 73 5.37 -12.80 6.79
C LEU A 73 5.85 -13.98 5.92
N ASP A 74 7.16 -14.24 5.85
CA ASP A 74 7.74 -15.40 5.19
C ASP A 74 7.94 -16.58 6.15
N SER A 75 7.55 -16.47 7.42
CA SER A 75 7.61 -17.55 8.41
C SER A 75 6.81 -18.77 7.96
N ARG A 76 7.26 -19.96 8.35
CA ARG A 76 6.50 -21.20 8.13
C ARG A 76 5.28 -21.33 9.06
N HIS A 77 5.27 -20.63 10.18
CA HIS A 77 4.20 -20.69 11.19
C HIS A 77 3.14 -19.62 10.93
N SER A 78 1.88 -20.01 10.83
CA SER A 78 0.72 -19.13 10.63
C SER A 78 0.58 -18.09 11.74
N SER A 79 0.79 -18.49 13.00
CA SER A 79 0.74 -17.58 14.16
C SER A 79 1.75 -16.43 14.04
N ALA A 80 2.99 -16.73 13.66
CA ALA A 80 4.01 -15.71 13.47
C ALA A 80 3.67 -14.73 12.35
N ARG A 81 3.08 -15.23 11.25
CA ARG A 81 2.61 -14.40 10.13
C ARG A 81 1.46 -13.49 10.54
N LEU A 82 0.47 -14.01 11.27
CA LEU A 82 -0.66 -13.23 11.79
C LEU A 82 -0.23 -12.17 12.80
N ASP A 83 0.70 -12.48 13.68
CA ASP A 83 1.25 -11.50 14.63
C ASP A 83 2.03 -10.40 13.91
N ALA A 84 2.79 -10.76 12.89
CA ALA A 84 3.45 -9.79 12.02
C ALA A 84 2.42 -8.88 11.32
N LEU A 85 1.31 -9.44 10.85
CA LEU A 85 0.24 -8.67 10.21
C LEU A 85 -0.45 -7.72 11.19
N ARG A 86 -0.77 -8.16 12.42
CA ARG A 86 -1.33 -7.30 13.47
C ARG A 86 -0.42 -6.12 13.76
N ARG A 87 0.90 -6.37 13.92
CA ARG A 87 1.89 -5.31 14.13
C ARG A 87 1.95 -4.33 12.96
N MET A 88 1.89 -4.83 11.72
CA MET A 88 1.86 -3.97 10.52
C MET A 88 0.60 -3.12 10.47
N ALA A 89 -0.56 -3.71 10.72
CA ALA A 89 -1.83 -3.00 10.74
C ALA A 89 -1.83 -1.90 11.81
N ASP A 90 -1.36 -2.19 13.01
CA ASP A 90 -1.22 -1.21 14.10
C ASP A 90 -0.33 -0.05 13.70
N VAL A 91 0.87 -0.32 13.19
CA VAL A 91 1.80 0.73 12.76
C VAL A 91 1.23 1.52 11.59
N ALA A 92 0.65 0.86 10.60
CA ALA A 92 0.08 1.49 9.40
C ALA A 92 -1.11 2.40 9.75
N PHE A 93 -2.06 1.89 10.51
CA PHE A 93 -3.27 2.65 10.87
C PHE A 93 -2.99 3.75 11.90
N ARG A 94 -2.07 3.54 12.82
CA ARG A 94 -1.65 4.57 13.79
C ARG A 94 -0.74 5.63 13.17
N SER A 95 0.09 5.28 12.17
CA SER A 95 0.95 6.24 11.47
C SER A 95 0.21 7.09 10.45
N SER A 96 -1.01 6.70 10.09
CA SER A 96 -1.79 7.31 9.02
C SER A 96 -2.31 8.70 9.39
N ASN A 97 -2.55 9.52 8.36
CA ASN A 97 -3.21 10.80 8.53
C ASN A 97 -4.69 10.59 8.87
N ILE A 98 -5.25 11.47 9.70
CA ILE A 98 -6.67 11.48 10.07
C ILE A 98 -7.59 11.53 8.85
N ASP A 99 -7.18 12.25 7.81
CA ASP A 99 -8.00 12.48 6.63
C ASP A 99 -7.87 11.33 5.59
N TYR A 100 -6.79 10.52 5.66
CA TYR A 100 -6.42 9.52 4.64
C TYR A 100 -5.73 8.26 5.22
N PRO A 101 -6.31 7.60 6.21
CA PRO A 101 -5.65 6.49 6.90
C PRO A 101 -5.43 5.27 5.99
N LEU A 102 -6.46 4.80 5.28
CA LEU A 102 -6.38 3.60 4.45
C LEU A 102 -5.42 3.77 3.27
N ASN A 103 -5.54 4.86 2.51
CA ASN A 103 -4.65 5.11 1.38
C ASN A 103 -3.19 5.27 1.84
N THR A 104 -2.96 5.90 3.00
CA THR A 104 -1.61 6.04 3.58
C THR A 104 -1.04 4.67 3.94
N ALA A 105 -1.80 3.83 4.64
CA ALA A 105 -1.38 2.48 5.03
C ALA A 105 -1.07 1.61 3.80
N ARG A 106 -1.94 1.64 2.77
CA ARG A 106 -1.76 0.90 1.52
C ARG A 106 -0.50 1.33 0.76
N VAL A 107 -0.27 2.64 0.64
CA VAL A 107 0.92 3.21 0.00
C VAL A 107 2.19 2.82 0.78
N GLN A 108 2.17 2.92 2.10
CA GLN A 108 3.31 2.55 2.93
C GLN A 108 3.64 1.06 2.82
N SER A 109 2.64 0.19 2.91
CA SER A 109 2.80 -1.26 2.74
C SER A 109 3.38 -1.63 1.37
N ALA A 110 2.87 -1.00 0.31
CA ALA A 110 3.38 -1.19 -1.05
C ALA A 110 4.84 -0.73 -1.19
N LEU A 111 5.19 0.44 -0.64
CA LEU A 111 6.56 0.97 -0.71
C LEU A 111 7.56 0.09 0.03
N VAL A 112 7.22 -0.41 1.21
CA VAL A 112 8.11 -1.29 1.99
C VAL A 112 8.35 -2.60 1.25
N LYS A 113 7.31 -3.20 0.69
CA LYS A 113 7.42 -4.40 -0.14
C LYS A 113 8.40 -4.19 -1.31
N GLU A 114 8.29 -3.05 -1.99
CA GLU A 114 9.22 -2.70 -3.07
C GLU A 114 10.64 -2.40 -2.58
N VAL A 115 10.82 -1.81 -1.40
CA VAL A 115 12.15 -1.57 -0.78
C VAL A 115 12.89 -2.89 -0.57
N VAL A 116 12.23 -3.90 -0.05
CA VAL A 116 12.82 -5.24 0.17
C VAL A 116 13.20 -5.89 -1.16
N LYS A 117 12.30 -5.84 -2.14
CA LYS A 117 12.50 -6.44 -3.47
C LYS A 117 13.69 -5.83 -4.22
N HIS A 118 13.91 -4.53 -4.09
CA HIS A 118 14.99 -3.80 -4.76
C HIS A 118 16.27 -3.69 -3.93
N ARG A 119 16.53 -4.63 -3.01
CA ARG A 119 17.71 -4.65 -2.14
C ARG A 119 19.03 -4.54 -2.88
N SER A 120 19.18 -5.19 -4.02
CA SER A 120 20.37 -5.16 -4.88
C SER A 120 20.58 -3.82 -5.59
N ASN A 121 19.51 -3.04 -5.82
CA ASN A 121 19.58 -1.74 -6.50
C ASN A 121 19.59 -0.59 -5.49
N LYS A 122 20.81 -0.16 -5.11
CA LYS A 122 21.05 0.91 -4.12
C LYS A 122 20.27 2.18 -4.39
N ARG A 123 20.19 2.61 -5.66
CA ARG A 123 19.54 3.86 -6.02
C ARG A 123 18.03 3.73 -5.89
N ARG A 124 17.48 2.67 -6.46
CA ARG A 124 16.04 2.40 -6.43
C ARG A 124 15.54 2.27 -4.99
N GLN A 125 16.27 1.56 -4.16
CA GLN A 125 15.96 1.41 -2.75
C GLN A 125 15.94 2.77 -2.01
N LEU A 126 16.89 3.67 -2.30
CA LEU A 126 16.91 5.03 -1.72
C LEU A 126 15.74 5.90 -2.21
N GLU A 127 15.32 5.76 -3.48
CA GLU A 127 14.14 6.45 -4.01
C GLU A 127 12.88 6.01 -3.28
N LEU A 128 12.68 4.70 -3.11
CA LEU A 128 11.54 4.11 -2.41
C LEU A 128 11.51 4.52 -0.93
N LEU A 129 12.65 4.50 -0.25
CA LEU A 129 12.76 4.96 1.14
C LEU A 129 12.48 6.47 1.27
N TYR A 130 12.89 7.27 0.29
CA TYR A 130 12.53 8.69 0.25
C TYR A 130 11.01 8.85 0.13
N ASP A 131 10.37 8.14 -0.80
CA ASP A 131 8.93 8.17 -1.00
C ASP A 131 8.17 7.67 0.24
N PHE A 132 8.67 6.62 0.90
CA PHE A 132 8.16 6.18 2.19
C PHE A 132 8.25 7.28 3.25
N SER A 133 9.41 7.95 3.39
CA SER A 133 9.56 9.05 4.34
C SER A 133 8.64 10.24 4.05
N MET A 134 8.28 10.45 2.79
CA MET A 134 7.32 11.49 2.40
C MET A 134 5.88 11.07 2.71
N SER A 135 5.54 9.78 2.56
CA SER A 135 4.21 9.26 2.92
C SER A 135 3.91 9.40 4.41
N THR A 136 4.91 9.26 5.28
CA THR A 136 4.74 9.42 6.74
C THR A 136 4.35 10.85 7.16
N ARG A 137 4.50 11.83 6.27
CA ARG A 137 4.04 13.22 6.52
C ARG A 137 2.52 13.37 6.40
N GLY A 138 1.82 12.36 5.89
CA GLY A 138 0.37 12.30 5.78
C GLY A 138 -0.26 13.44 4.95
N GLN A 139 0.48 13.99 3.98
CA GLN A 139 -0.06 15.01 3.08
C GLN A 139 -0.85 14.34 1.95
N HIS A 140 -2.13 14.62 1.88
CA HIS A 140 -3.07 14.09 0.88
C HIS A 140 -2.52 14.10 -0.56
N GLN A 141 -1.87 15.20 -0.97
CA GLN A 141 -1.29 15.31 -2.31
C GLN A 141 -0.15 14.34 -2.57
N ILE A 142 0.68 14.09 -1.56
CA ILE A 142 1.79 13.13 -1.67
C ILE A 142 1.23 11.73 -1.78
N ILE A 143 0.25 11.39 -0.94
CA ILE A 143 -0.39 10.07 -0.96
C ILE A 143 -1.09 9.83 -2.30
N ARG A 144 -1.88 10.79 -2.80
CA ARG A 144 -2.52 10.68 -4.12
C ARG A 144 -1.51 10.47 -5.25
N LYS A 145 -0.39 11.23 -5.23
CA LYS A 145 0.69 11.05 -6.22
C LYS A 145 1.33 9.67 -6.12
N LEU A 146 1.56 9.17 -4.90
CA LEU A 146 2.13 7.84 -4.69
C LEU A 146 1.14 6.74 -5.09
N CYS A 147 -0.16 6.91 -4.86
CA CYS A 147 -1.19 6.00 -5.39
C CYS A 147 -1.09 5.89 -6.92
N ASP A 148 -0.99 7.04 -7.64
CA ASP A 148 -0.82 7.02 -9.11
C ASP A 148 0.48 6.32 -9.54
N GLU A 149 1.59 6.62 -8.89
CA GLU A 149 2.89 6.03 -9.21
C GLU A 149 2.96 4.53 -8.91
N LEU A 150 2.33 4.09 -7.83
CA LEU A 150 2.20 2.68 -7.45
C LEU A 150 1.06 1.96 -8.16
N ASN A 151 0.27 2.70 -8.94
CA ASN A 151 -0.93 2.19 -9.59
C ASN A 151 -1.95 1.58 -8.60
N ILE A 152 -2.12 2.24 -7.49
CA ILE A 152 -3.09 1.94 -6.44
C ILE A 152 -4.30 2.85 -6.62
N ILE A 153 -5.52 2.29 -6.55
CA ILE A 153 -6.75 3.07 -6.59
C ILE A 153 -6.84 3.95 -5.35
N GLU A 154 -7.16 5.22 -5.52
CA GLU A 154 -7.47 6.11 -4.41
C GLU A 154 -8.89 5.81 -3.88
N LEU A 155 -8.99 5.36 -2.64
CA LEU A 155 -10.27 5.11 -1.98
C LEU A 155 -10.82 6.39 -1.36
N PRO A 156 -12.14 6.64 -1.43
CA PRO A 156 -12.78 7.78 -0.76
C PRO A 156 -12.95 7.49 0.72
N GLU A 157 -11.99 7.87 1.53
CA GLU A 157 -11.97 7.56 2.95
C GLU A 157 -12.57 8.62 3.86
N LYS A 158 -13.28 8.16 4.86
CA LYS A 158 -13.64 8.96 6.05
C LYS A 158 -13.58 8.11 7.32
N GLY A 159 -12.56 7.28 7.47
CA GLY A 159 -12.35 6.43 8.65
C GLY A 159 -13.19 5.16 8.67
N VAL A 160 -13.61 4.67 7.50
CA VAL A 160 -14.40 3.45 7.31
C VAL A 160 -13.44 2.28 7.00
N ARG A 161 -13.80 1.05 7.37
CA ARG A 161 -13.06 -0.14 6.96
C ARG A 161 -13.17 -0.36 5.46
N ILE A 162 -12.18 -0.99 4.84
CA ILE A 162 -12.17 -1.26 3.41
C ILE A 162 -13.33 -2.18 3.01
N GLY A 163 -13.68 -3.17 3.84
CA GLY A 163 -14.81 -4.07 3.62
C GLY A 163 -16.18 -3.38 3.55
N ASP A 164 -16.35 -2.30 4.34
CA ASP A 164 -17.60 -1.53 4.37
C ASP A 164 -17.78 -0.62 3.13
N LEU A 165 -16.75 -0.46 2.31
CA LEU A 165 -16.78 0.43 1.15
C LEU A 165 -17.36 -0.21 -0.10
N GLY A 166 -17.52 -1.54 -0.15
CA GLY A 166 -18.04 -2.26 -1.31
C GLY A 166 -17.23 -2.06 -2.59
N TYR A 167 -15.92 -1.83 -2.45
CA TYR A 167 -15.02 -1.57 -3.59
C TYR A 167 -14.61 -2.86 -4.30
N GLY A 168 -13.35 -2.98 -4.73
CA GLY A 168 -12.87 -4.10 -5.51
C GLY A 168 -13.19 -5.48 -4.91
N TRP A 169 -13.44 -6.45 -5.77
CA TRP A 169 -13.73 -7.83 -5.39
C TRP A 169 -12.97 -8.83 -6.26
N ASP A 170 -12.92 -10.09 -5.82
CA ASP A 170 -12.48 -11.22 -6.65
C ASP A 170 -13.22 -12.51 -6.24
N GLY A 171 -13.84 -13.16 -7.21
CA GLY A 171 -14.63 -14.37 -6.98
C GLY A 171 -13.79 -15.64 -6.83
N GLN A 172 -12.52 -15.62 -7.28
CA GLN A 172 -11.64 -16.78 -7.22
C GLN A 172 -10.17 -16.36 -7.24
N VAL A 173 -9.44 -16.69 -6.17
CA VAL A 173 -7.99 -16.52 -6.06
C VAL A 173 -7.36 -17.70 -5.34
N HIS A 174 -6.04 -17.83 -5.45
CA HIS A 174 -5.27 -18.93 -4.90
C HIS A 174 -4.12 -18.46 -4.01
N ASP A 175 -3.93 -19.17 -2.91
CA ASP A 175 -2.74 -19.08 -2.08
C ASP A 175 -1.83 -20.31 -2.23
N THR A 176 -0.83 -20.43 -1.35
CA THR A 176 0.12 -21.55 -1.37
C THR A 176 -0.47 -22.91 -0.99
N ALA A 177 -1.68 -22.98 -0.47
CA ALA A 177 -2.37 -24.25 -0.25
C ALA A 177 -2.79 -24.91 -1.57
N THR A 178 -2.99 -24.11 -2.62
CA THR A 178 -3.37 -24.59 -3.95
C THR A 178 -2.29 -24.25 -4.99
N SER A 179 -2.58 -23.38 -5.93
CA SER A 179 -1.67 -23.04 -7.04
C SER A 179 -0.97 -21.69 -6.85
N GLY A 180 -1.33 -20.94 -5.82
CA GLY A 180 -0.82 -19.59 -5.58
C GLY A 180 0.64 -19.52 -5.14
N ARG A 181 1.24 -18.36 -5.34
CA ARG A 181 2.64 -18.09 -4.95
C ARG A 181 2.78 -17.58 -3.51
N LYS A 182 1.71 -17.04 -2.94
CA LYS A 182 1.72 -16.32 -1.67
C LYS A 182 1.02 -17.13 -0.60
N ASN A 183 1.55 -17.09 0.63
CA ASN A 183 0.81 -17.61 1.76
C ASN A 183 -0.45 -16.77 2.03
N PRO A 184 -1.41 -17.29 2.83
CA PRO A 184 -2.68 -16.61 3.10
C PRO A 184 -2.50 -15.14 3.53
N THR A 185 -1.66 -14.88 4.51
CA THR A 185 -1.41 -13.53 5.03
C THR A 185 -0.86 -12.58 3.96
N GLN A 186 0.09 -13.04 3.13
CA GLN A 186 0.64 -12.23 2.03
C GLN A 186 -0.40 -11.95 0.93
N LEU A 187 -1.28 -12.90 0.65
CA LEU A 187 -2.38 -12.74 -0.29
C LEU A 187 -3.34 -11.63 0.17
N ILE A 188 -3.74 -11.68 1.43
CA ILE A 188 -4.64 -10.68 2.04
C ILE A 188 -4.00 -9.28 2.08
N ILE A 189 -2.70 -9.16 2.38
CA ILE A 189 -1.99 -7.88 2.30
C ILE A 189 -2.04 -7.32 0.87
N ASP A 190 -1.86 -8.16 -0.14
CA ASP A 190 -1.91 -7.69 -1.52
C ASP A 190 -3.32 -7.26 -1.94
N ALA A 191 -4.35 -7.96 -1.49
CA ALA A 191 -5.74 -7.56 -1.66
C ALA A 191 -6.00 -6.20 -0.99
N PHE A 192 -5.55 -6.01 0.24
CA PHE A 192 -5.62 -4.75 0.97
C PHE A 192 -4.93 -3.60 0.22
N ILE A 193 -3.68 -3.80 -0.24
CA ILE A 193 -2.93 -2.78 -0.99
C ILE A 193 -3.71 -2.37 -2.26
N LYS A 194 -4.29 -3.32 -2.98
CA LYS A 194 -5.07 -3.05 -4.19
C LYS A 194 -6.39 -2.34 -3.90
N GLY A 195 -7.00 -2.56 -2.75
CA GLY A 195 -8.32 -2.04 -2.38
C GLY A 195 -9.45 -3.01 -2.70
N ILE A 196 -9.15 -4.30 -2.66
CA ILE A 196 -10.15 -5.37 -2.72
C ILE A 196 -10.80 -5.45 -1.35
N SER A 197 -12.13 -5.38 -1.32
CA SER A 197 -12.93 -5.47 -0.11
C SER A 197 -13.53 -6.86 0.11
N TRP A 198 -13.69 -7.62 -0.95
CA TRP A 198 -14.27 -8.96 -0.95
C TRP A 198 -13.46 -9.94 -1.77
N LEU A 199 -13.17 -11.11 -1.20
CA LEU A 199 -12.27 -12.09 -1.79
C LEU A 199 -12.79 -13.50 -1.50
N THR A 200 -12.84 -14.37 -2.52
CA THR A 200 -13.05 -15.81 -2.35
C THR A 200 -11.74 -16.54 -2.62
N VAL A 201 -11.25 -17.30 -1.64
CA VAL A 201 -10.03 -18.11 -1.77
C VAL A 201 -10.41 -19.56 -1.99
N GLY A 202 -9.92 -20.14 -3.10
CA GLY A 202 -10.17 -21.53 -3.49
C GLY A 202 -9.18 -22.49 -2.83
N TYR A 203 -9.68 -23.58 -2.24
CA TYR A 203 -8.91 -24.67 -1.63
C TYR A 203 -9.24 -26.01 -2.30
N GLY A 204 -8.32 -26.93 -2.27
CA GLY A 204 -8.47 -28.24 -2.90
C GLY A 204 -8.66 -29.39 -1.91
N SER A 205 -8.57 -29.16 -0.61
CA SER A 205 -8.65 -30.18 0.43
C SER A 205 -9.10 -29.61 1.76
N ALA A 206 -9.83 -30.38 2.55
CA ALA A 206 -10.17 -30.01 3.92
C ALA A 206 -8.96 -30.08 4.87
N SER A 207 -7.87 -30.74 4.48
CA SER A 207 -6.62 -30.77 5.24
C SER A 207 -5.92 -29.40 5.32
N ASP A 208 -6.27 -28.45 4.45
CA ASP A 208 -5.72 -27.10 4.43
C ASP A 208 -6.38 -26.14 5.46
N ARG A 209 -7.07 -26.69 6.48
CA ARG A 209 -7.84 -25.93 7.49
C ARG A 209 -7.05 -24.83 8.17
N GLU A 210 -5.79 -25.07 8.55
CA GLU A 210 -4.94 -24.05 9.18
C GLU A 210 -4.74 -22.83 8.29
N MET A 211 -4.60 -23.05 6.98
CA MET A 211 -4.45 -21.95 6.01
C MET A 211 -5.77 -21.20 5.80
N MET A 212 -6.92 -21.90 5.83
CA MET A 212 -8.24 -21.25 5.76
C MET A 212 -8.48 -20.35 6.98
N GLU A 213 -8.17 -20.88 8.20
CA GLU A 213 -8.25 -20.11 9.45
C GLU A 213 -7.34 -18.87 9.41
N GLU A 214 -6.10 -19.01 8.91
CA GLU A 214 -5.17 -17.89 8.72
C GLU A 214 -5.75 -16.86 7.75
N THR A 215 -6.37 -17.28 6.66
CA THR A 215 -6.95 -16.39 5.64
C THR A 215 -8.07 -15.53 6.22
N ILE A 216 -9.00 -16.14 6.97
CA ILE A 216 -10.09 -15.43 7.65
C ILE A 216 -9.54 -14.42 8.66
N GLU A 217 -8.61 -14.86 9.52
CA GLU A 217 -8.04 -14.01 10.56
C GLU A 217 -7.25 -12.84 9.96
N ALA A 218 -6.47 -13.09 8.90
CA ALA A 218 -5.77 -12.04 8.17
C ALA A 218 -6.74 -11.02 7.54
N GLY A 219 -7.86 -11.50 6.97
CA GLY A 219 -8.95 -10.67 6.48
C GLY A 219 -9.51 -9.76 7.57
N ASN A 220 -9.82 -10.32 8.73
CA ASN A 220 -10.34 -9.57 9.88
C ASN A 220 -9.38 -8.49 10.38
N ILE A 221 -8.09 -8.80 10.47
CA ILE A 221 -7.06 -7.83 10.89
C ILE A 221 -7.04 -6.60 9.96
N LEU A 222 -7.17 -6.79 8.67
CA LEU A 222 -7.15 -5.72 7.68
C LEU A 222 -8.53 -5.16 7.29
N GLY A 223 -9.62 -5.79 7.77
CA GLY A 223 -10.99 -5.39 7.50
C GLY A 223 -11.49 -5.77 6.10
N LEU A 224 -11.02 -6.90 5.54
CA LEU A 224 -11.52 -7.49 4.31
C LEU A 224 -12.51 -8.62 4.63
N ASN A 225 -13.55 -8.74 3.78
CA ASN A 225 -14.45 -9.88 3.82
C ASN A 225 -13.85 -11.02 2.98
N VAL A 226 -13.63 -12.16 3.61
CA VAL A 226 -13.00 -13.32 2.96
C VAL A 226 -13.97 -14.50 3.01
N ASN A 227 -14.18 -15.13 1.86
CA ASN A 227 -14.92 -16.38 1.73
C ASN A 227 -13.97 -17.53 1.44
N ILE A 228 -14.33 -18.70 1.92
CA ILE A 228 -13.65 -19.96 1.65
C ILE A 228 -14.45 -20.75 0.62
N GLY A 229 -13.80 -21.25 -0.43
CA GLY A 229 -14.40 -22.11 -1.42
C GLY A 229 -13.59 -23.39 -1.63
N PHE A 230 -14.26 -24.51 -1.88
CA PHE A 230 -13.62 -25.77 -2.29
C PHE A 230 -13.76 -25.95 -3.78
N GLU A 231 -12.65 -26.09 -4.48
CA GLU A 231 -12.65 -26.42 -5.90
C GLU A 231 -12.73 -27.94 -6.08
N PHE A 232 -13.68 -28.37 -6.87
CA PHE A 232 -13.85 -29.75 -7.24
C PHE A 232 -14.18 -29.90 -8.72
N SER A 233 -13.97 -31.08 -9.26
CA SER A 233 -14.25 -31.36 -10.66
C SER A 233 -15.20 -32.52 -10.75
N VAL A 234 -16.16 -32.43 -11.67
CA VAL A 234 -17.12 -33.52 -11.94
C VAL A 234 -17.03 -33.94 -13.41
N LYS A 235 -17.17 -35.22 -13.67
CA LYS A 235 -17.18 -35.76 -15.03
C LYS A 235 -18.61 -35.73 -15.60
N VAL A 236 -18.81 -34.96 -16.68
CA VAL A 236 -20.10 -34.84 -17.37
C VAL A 236 -19.88 -35.12 -18.86
N GLY A 237 -20.59 -36.07 -19.42
CA GLY A 237 -20.48 -36.39 -20.86
C GLY A 237 -19.05 -36.80 -21.33
N GLY A 238 -18.23 -37.35 -20.42
CA GLY A 238 -16.85 -37.73 -20.71
C GLY A 238 -15.81 -36.65 -20.51
N LEU A 239 -16.21 -35.40 -20.34
CA LEU A 239 -15.34 -34.26 -20.05
C LEU A 239 -15.39 -33.93 -18.54
N GLN A 240 -14.31 -33.35 -18.04
CA GLN A 240 -14.19 -32.93 -16.64
C GLN A 240 -14.39 -31.42 -16.52
N TYR A 241 -15.39 -31.02 -15.74
CA TYR A 241 -15.73 -29.62 -15.51
C TYR A 241 -15.42 -29.21 -14.08
N HIS A 242 -15.14 -27.93 -13.88
CA HIS A 242 -14.70 -27.38 -12.61
C HIS A 242 -15.83 -26.59 -11.92
N PHE A 243 -15.96 -26.83 -10.63
CA PHE A 243 -16.94 -26.17 -9.77
C PHE A 243 -16.28 -25.69 -8.49
N MET A 244 -16.88 -24.72 -7.83
CA MET A 244 -16.47 -24.25 -6.52
C MET A 244 -17.65 -24.27 -5.56
N ALA A 245 -17.53 -25.04 -4.49
CA ALA A 245 -18.45 -25.02 -3.36
C ALA A 245 -17.97 -23.95 -2.37
N GLN A 246 -18.63 -22.81 -2.36
CA GLN A 246 -18.34 -21.73 -1.42
C GLN A 246 -19.09 -21.99 -0.12
N LEU A 247 -18.36 -22.00 1.00
CA LEU A 247 -18.93 -22.16 2.34
C LEU A 247 -19.83 -20.96 2.71
N PRO A 248 -20.76 -21.13 3.67
CA PRO A 248 -21.39 -20.00 4.32
C PRO A 248 -20.35 -19.03 4.85
N TYR A 249 -20.67 -17.74 4.83
CA TYR A 249 -19.71 -16.71 5.28
C TYR A 249 -19.34 -16.93 6.76
N CYS A 250 -18.08 -17.22 7.00
CA CYS A 250 -17.50 -17.33 8.34
C CYS A 250 -16.70 -16.07 8.63
N SER A 251 -17.12 -15.30 9.61
CA SER A 251 -16.44 -14.08 10.02
C SER A 251 -15.26 -14.34 10.97
N THR A 252 -15.21 -15.51 11.60
CA THR A 252 -14.18 -15.93 12.53
C THR A 252 -13.70 -17.35 12.24
N ARG A 253 -12.52 -17.71 12.74
CA ARG A 253 -12.00 -19.08 12.66
C ARG A 253 -12.82 -20.05 13.51
N GLU A 254 -13.43 -19.58 14.57
CA GLU A 254 -14.31 -20.35 15.44
C GLU A 254 -15.58 -20.77 14.68
N GLU A 255 -16.18 -19.86 13.90
CA GLU A 255 -17.32 -20.18 13.03
C GLU A 255 -16.94 -21.19 11.94
N LEU A 256 -15.73 -21.07 11.35
CA LEU A 256 -15.24 -22.05 10.38
C LEU A 256 -15.08 -23.45 11.01
N ARG A 257 -14.53 -23.52 12.23
CA ARG A 257 -14.39 -24.80 12.97
C ARG A 257 -15.75 -25.39 13.27
N ALA A 258 -16.69 -24.59 13.77
CA ALA A 258 -18.05 -25.03 14.06
C ALA A 258 -18.75 -25.58 12.79
N PHE A 259 -18.54 -24.96 11.63
CA PHE A 259 -19.06 -25.47 10.36
C PHE A 259 -18.51 -26.88 10.04
N PHE A 260 -17.17 -27.07 10.14
CA PHE A 260 -16.58 -28.38 9.88
C PHE A 260 -17.03 -29.45 10.89
N GLU A 261 -17.23 -29.11 12.16
CA GLU A 261 -17.70 -30.00 13.19
C GLU A 261 -19.17 -30.39 12.96
N ALA A 262 -20.01 -29.41 12.63
CA ALA A 262 -21.44 -29.65 12.38
C ALA A 262 -21.68 -30.54 11.15
N HIS A 263 -20.86 -30.41 10.10
CA HIS A 263 -21.03 -31.12 8.84
C HIS A 263 -20.01 -32.26 8.59
N ALA A 264 -19.29 -32.69 9.65
CA ALA A 264 -18.24 -33.70 9.54
C ALA A 264 -18.78 -35.05 8.98
N ALA A 265 -19.98 -35.45 9.38
CA ALA A 265 -20.60 -36.67 8.88
C ALA A 265 -21.14 -36.52 7.47
N ASP A 266 -21.85 -35.43 7.20
CA ASP A 266 -22.55 -35.24 5.91
C ASP A 266 -21.57 -34.96 4.78
N LEU A 267 -20.58 -34.05 4.99
CA LEU A 267 -19.56 -33.70 4.00
C LEU A 267 -18.32 -34.61 4.02
N GLY A 268 -18.28 -35.62 4.88
CA GLY A 268 -17.10 -36.50 5.04
C GLY A 268 -16.70 -37.17 3.73
N LEU A 269 -17.65 -37.70 2.96
CA LEU A 269 -17.39 -38.33 1.65
C LEU A 269 -16.92 -37.30 0.61
N PHE A 270 -17.47 -36.09 0.64
CA PHE A 270 -16.98 -35.02 -0.26
C PHE A 270 -15.54 -34.64 0.03
N PHE A 271 -15.16 -34.43 1.29
CA PHE A 271 -13.78 -34.13 1.67
C PHE A 271 -12.82 -35.28 1.36
N GLN A 272 -13.23 -36.51 1.62
CA GLN A 272 -12.43 -37.70 1.22
C GLN A 272 -12.24 -37.76 -0.30
N GLY A 273 -13.27 -37.46 -1.08
CA GLY A 273 -13.18 -37.38 -2.53
C GLY A 273 -12.19 -36.31 -3.02
N LEU A 274 -12.14 -35.13 -2.36
CA LEU A 274 -11.14 -34.10 -2.67
C LEU A 274 -9.70 -34.62 -2.41
N ASP A 275 -9.49 -35.27 -1.28
CA ASP A 275 -8.18 -35.83 -0.93
C ASP A 275 -7.75 -36.95 -1.88
N THR A 276 -8.68 -37.84 -2.27
CA THR A 276 -8.43 -38.89 -3.30
C THR A 276 -8.07 -38.27 -4.65
N ASN A 277 -8.77 -37.21 -5.08
CA ASN A 277 -8.43 -36.50 -6.32
C ASN A 277 -7.04 -35.83 -6.24
N ARG A 278 -6.62 -35.38 -5.08
CA ARG A 278 -5.26 -34.87 -4.84
C ARG A 278 -4.22 -35.98 -5.00
N GLU A 279 -4.46 -37.17 -4.46
CA GLU A 279 -3.57 -38.34 -4.64
C GLU A 279 -3.47 -38.76 -6.12
N HIS A 280 -4.60 -38.83 -6.83
CA HIS A 280 -4.62 -39.13 -8.28
C HIS A 280 -3.78 -38.14 -9.08
N ARG A 281 -3.85 -36.83 -8.70
CA ARG A 281 -3.02 -35.78 -9.31
C ARG A 281 -1.53 -35.99 -9.04
N LEU A 282 -1.15 -36.37 -7.83
CA LEU A 282 0.26 -36.65 -7.48
C LEU A 282 0.81 -37.83 -8.28
N ILE A 283 0.00 -38.87 -8.49
CA ILE A 283 0.35 -40.03 -9.34
C ILE A 283 0.58 -39.57 -10.81
N ALA A 284 -0.25 -38.64 -11.31
CA ALA A 284 -0.07 -38.09 -12.66
C ALA A 284 1.22 -37.26 -12.76
N VAL A 285 1.52 -36.47 -11.74
CA VAL A 285 2.79 -35.69 -11.65
C VAL A 285 3.99 -36.64 -11.63
N GLN A 286 3.95 -37.73 -10.84
CA GLN A 286 5.04 -38.69 -10.80
C GLN A 286 5.28 -39.32 -12.18
N ARG A 287 4.21 -39.71 -12.87
CA ARG A 287 4.32 -40.27 -14.25
C ARG A 287 4.97 -39.27 -15.22
N LEU A 288 4.60 -38.00 -15.11
CA LEU A 288 5.19 -36.92 -15.93
C LEU A 288 6.68 -36.73 -15.64
N LEU A 289 7.07 -36.70 -14.35
CA LEU A 289 8.48 -36.63 -13.96
C LEU A 289 9.29 -37.84 -14.44
N ASP A 290 8.73 -39.01 -14.33
CA ASP A 290 9.38 -40.26 -14.83
C ASP A 290 9.57 -40.24 -16.37
N ALA A 291 8.59 -39.73 -17.09
CA ALA A 291 8.69 -39.55 -18.54
C ALA A 291 9.75 -38.50 -18.92
N PHE A 292 9.79 -37.38 -18.20
CA PHE A 292 10.82 -36.35 -18.35
C PHE A 292 12.23 -36.93 -18.09
N ASN A 293 12.40 -37.64 -16.99
CA ASN A 293 13.70 -38.21 -16.60
C ASN A 293 14.19 -39.27 -17.61
N ARG A 294 13.28 -40.04 -18.17
CA ARG A 294 13.64 -41.09 -19.16
C ARG A 294 14.02 -40.55 -20.55
N SER A 295 13.41 -39.48 -21.00
CA SER A 295 13.52 -38.99 -22.37
C SER A 295 14.21 -37.63 -22.51
N ILE A 296 13.78 -36.63 -21.73
CA ILE A 296 14.21 -35.22 -21.86
C ILE A 296 15.52 -34.99 -21.11
N LEU A 297 15.64 -35.52 -19.90
CA LEU A 297 16.82 -35.35 -19.07
C LEU A 297 18.09 -35.88 -19.73
N VAL A 298 17.95 -37.03 -20.44
CA VAL A 298 19.07 -37.62 -21.18
C VAL A 298 19.58 -36.66 -22.24
N LYS A 299 18.67 -36.04 -23.02
CA LYS A 299 19.03 -35.05 -24.05
C LYS A 299 19.66 -33.78 -23.45
N ILE A 300 19.17 -33.33 -22.29
CA ILE A 300 19.72 -32.17 -21.59
C ILE A 300 21.16 -32.42 -21.13
N ASN A 301 21.48 -33.67 -20.75
CA ASN A 301 22.80 -34.06 -20.24
C ASN A 301 23.77 -34.56 -21.33
N GLU A 302 23.32 -34.65 -22.58
CA GLU A 302 24.14 -35.07 -23.70
C GLU A 302 25.43 -34.23 -23.81
N GLY A 303 26.58 -34.96 -23.99
CA GLY A 303 27.91 -34.36 -24.04
C GLY A 303 28.54 -34.05 -22.69
N PHE A 304 27.87 -34.35 -21.59
CA PHE A 304 28.42 -34.23 -20.24
C PHE A 304 28.38 -35.55 -19.45
N GLU A 305 28.21 -36.67 -20.16
CA GLU A 305 28.24 -37.98 -19.57
C GLU A 305 29.58 -38.23 -18.88
N GLY A 306 29.55 -38.77 -17.65
CA GLY A 306 30.76 -38.98 -16.84
C GLY A 306 31.23 -37.74 -16.06
N LYS A 307 30.50 -36.60 -16.12
CA LYS A 307 30.78 -35.36 -15.35
C LYS A 307 29.55 -34.93 -14.56
N PRO A 308 29.26 -35.58 -13.45
CA PRO A 308 28.01 -35.37 -12.70
C PRO A 308 27.80 -33.91 -12.23
N GLU A 309 28.88 -33.15 -12.00
CA GLU A 309 28.81 -31.75 -11.60
C GLU A 309 28.23 -30.81 -12.68
N TYR A 310 28.23 -31.26 -13.94
CA TYR A 310 27.66 -30.53 -15.09
C TYR A 310 26.35 -31.14 -15.59
N CYS A 311 25.88 -32.22 -14.98
CA CYS A 311 24.61 -32.87 -15.32
C CYS A 311 23.46 -32.37 -14.44
N LEU A 312 22.28 -32.22 -15.04
CA LEU A 312 21.04 -32.04 -14.30
C LEU A 312 20.67 -33.35 -13.64
N ALA A 313 20.48 -33.37 -12.33
CA ALA A 313 20.01 -34.56 -11.62
C ALA A 313 18.55 -34.89 -11.98
N PRO A 314 18.12 -36.14 -11.86
CA PRO A 314 16.71 -36.51 -12.04
C PRO A 314 15.80 -35.70 -11.16
N LEU A 315 14.65 -35.32 -11.70
CA LEU A 315 13.64 -34.60 -10.93
C LEU A 315 12.84 -35.63 -10.11
N SER A 316 12.70 -35.35 -8.79
CA SER A 316 12.00 -36.24 -7.86
C SER A 316 10.73 -35.55 -7.35
N LEU A 317 9.65 -36.34 -7.19
CA LEU A 317 8.40 -35.87 -6.58
C LEU A 317 8.63 -35.44 -5.11
N ASP A 318 9.40 -36.21 -4.33
CA ASP A 318 9.66 -35.93 -2.93
C ASP A 318 10.38 -34.61 -2.76
N GLU A 319 11.38 -34.30 -3.60
CA GLU A 319 12.09 -33.04 -3.59
C GLU A 319 11.19 -31.86 -4.06
N LEU A 320 10.30 -32.13 -5.00
CA LEU A 320 9.29 -31.14 -5.42
C LEU A 320 8.36 -30.83 -4.25
N LEU A 321 7.82 -31.83 -3.57
CA LEU A 321 6.94 -31.68 -2.41
C LEU A 321 7.65 -31.03 -1.21
N ALA A 322 8.93 -31.29 -1.02
CA ALA A 322 9.72 -30.59 0.01
C ALA A 322 9.88 -29.10 -0.29
N THR A 323 9.88 -28.73 -1.58
CA THR A 323 9.95 -27.32 -2.00
C THR A 323 8.59 -26.64 -1.98
N ILE A 324 7.53 -27.40 -2.24
CA ILE A 324 6.14 -26.92 -2.40
C ILE A 324 5.20 -27.85 -1.62
N PRO A 325 5.20 -27.79 -0.29
CA PRO A 325 4.32 -28.65 0.51
C PRO A 325 2.86 -28.23 0.30
N ASN A 326 1.97 -29.22 0.20
CA ASN A 326 0.51 -29.07 0.16
C ASN A 326 -0.12 -28.35 -1.05
N MET A 327 0.55 -28.26 -2.18
CA MET A 327 0.03 -27.53 -3.34
C MET A 327 -0.70 -28.42 -4.37
N LYS A 328 -1.68 -27.80 -5.06
CA LYS A 328 -2.20 -28.27 -6.36
C LYS A 328 -1.10 -28.08 -7.42
N ILE A 329 -0.33 -29.12 -7.71
CA ILE A 329 0.80 -29.03 -8.66
C ILE A 329 0.28 -28.80 -10.08
N ILE A 330 0.79 -27.77 -10.74
CA ILE A 330 0.53 -27.44 -12.15
C ILE A 330 1.85 -27.48 -12.94
N PRO A 331 1.83 -27.58 -14.29
CA PRO A 331 3.05 -27.63 -15.12
C PRO A 331 4.04 -26.50 -14.85
N LEU A 332 3.55 -25.31 -14.52
CA LEU A 332 4.41 -24.17 -14.16
C LEU A 332 5.26 -24.43 -12.90
N HIS A 333 4.75 -25.16 -11.92
CA HIS A 333 5.54 -25.53 -10.75
C HIS A 333 6.71 -26.46 -11.10
N LEU A 334 6.50 -27.37 -12.04
CA LEU A 334 7.57 -28.23 -12.56
C LEU A 334 8.63 -27.41 -13.29
N ALA A 335 8.21 -26.42 -14.07
CA ALA A 335 9.10 -25.51 -14.76
C ALA A 335 9.92 -24.64 -13.79
N GLU A 336 9.29 -24.08 -12.73
CA GLU A 336 9.97 -23.32 -11.68
C GLU A 336 10.97 -24.19 -10.91
N PHE A 337 10.59 -25.40 -10.55
CA PHE A 337 11.45 -26.37 -9.86
C PHE A 337 12.67 -26.78 -10.69
N MET A 338 12.46 -27.05 -11.98
CA MET A 338 13.53 -27.32 -12.92
C MET A 338 14.42 -26.10 -13.14
N TYR A 339 13.84 -24.89 -13.26
CA TYR A 339 14.57 -23.64 -13.46
C TYR A 339 15.64 -23.42 -12.40
N LEU A 340 15.29 -23.59 -11.13
CA LEU A 340 16.21 -23.38 -10.02
C LEU A 340 17.46 -24.28 -10.12
N ARG A 341 17.28 -25.52 -10.57
CA ARG A 341 18.35 -26.53 -10.70
C ARG A 341 19.11 -26.37 -12.00
N TYR A 342 18.39 -26.27 -13.11
CA TYR A 342 19.03 -26.19 -14.43
C TYR A 342 19.84 -24.90 -14.60
N ARG A 343 19.42 -23.81 -14.03
CA ARG A 343 20.20 -22.58 -14.00
C ARG A 343 21.57 -22.75 -13.37
N LEU A 344 21.67 -23.45 -12.26
CA LEU A 344 22.96 -23.75 -11.59
C LEU A 344 23.85 -24.61 -12.47
N VAL A 345 23.30 -25.64 -13.11
CA VAL A 345 24.02 -26.51 -14.03
C VAL A 345 24.53 -25.71 -15.23
N LEU A 346 23.70 -24.90 -15.87
CA LEU A 346 24.11 -24.02 -16.97
C LEU A 346 25.18 -23.01 -16.57
N GLN A 347 25.11 -22.44 -15.38
CA GLN A 347 26.17 -21.56 -14.88
C GLN A 347 27.51 -22.28 -14.77
N ARG A 348 27.52 -23.52 -14.24
CA ARG A 348 28.73 -24.36 -14.17
C ARG A 348 29.23 -24.72 -15.56
N ARG A 349 28.38 -25.09 -16.52
CA ARG A 349 28.72 -25.37 -17.92
C ARG A 349 29.33 -24.15 -18.62
N VAL A 350 28.73 -22.98 -18.47
CA VAL A 350 29.26 -21.69 -19.01
C VAL A 350 30.64 -21.39 -18.41
N TRP A 351 30.82 -21.60 -17.11
CA TRP A 351 32.15 -21.42 -16.48
C TRP A 351 33.19 -22.40 -17.02
N TYR A 352 32.83 -23.68 -17.16
CA TYR A 352 33.68 -24.71 -17.70
C TYR A 352 34.18 -24.35 -19.14
N PHE A 353 33.24 -24.00 -20.03
CA PHE A 353 33.59 -23.58 -21.38
C PHE A 353 34.31 -22.24 -21.44
N LYS A 354 34.13 -21.36 -20.49
CA LYS A 354 34.93 -20.13 -20.37
C LYS A 354 36.41 -20.47 -20.10
N VAL A 355 36.66 -21.40 -19.20
CA VAL A 355 38.01 -21.84 -18.88
C VAL A 355 38.66 -22.54 -20.11
N LEU A 356 37.94 -23.45 -20.75
CA LEU A 356 38.40 -24.12 -21.98
C LEU A 356 38.70 -23.12 -23.10
N ARG A 357 37.84 -22.12 -23.27
CA ARG A 357 38.05 -21.04 -24.25
C ARG A 357 39.35 -20.26 -24.03
N GLU A 358 39.62 -19.90 -22.79
CA GLU A 358 40.90 -19.20 -22.49
C GLU A 358 42.13 -20.12 -22.73
N LYS A 359 42.00 -21.41 -22.41
CA LYS A 359 43.01 -22.40 -22.70
C LYS A 359 43.23 -22.57 -24.22
N ALA A 360 42.16 -22.78 -24.97
CA ALA A 360 42.22 -22.90 -26.43
C ALA A 360 42.75 -21.61 -27.11
N ARG A 361 42.47 -20.43 -26.56
CA ARG A 361 43.03 -19.18 -27.06
C ARG A 361 44.56 -19.10 -26.86
N ARG A 362 45.09 -19.64 -25.75
CA ARG A 362 46.54 -19.71 -25.50
C ARG A 362 47.16 -20.73 -26.45
N GLU A 363 46.61 -21.94 -26.53
CA GLU A 363 47.08 -22.99 -27.43
C GLU A 363 47.10 -22.50 -28.90
N PHE A 364 46.08 -21.79 -29.36
CA PHE A 364 46.05 -21.22 -30.69
C PHE A 364 47.16 -20.15 -30.93
N LYS A 365 47.41 -19.27 -29.94
CA LYS A 365 48.49 -18.29 -30.03
C LYS A 365 49.87 -18.96 -30.13
N ASP A 366 50.09 -20.09 -29.47
CA ASP A 366 51.35 -20.82 -29.50
C ASP A 366 51.46 -21.66 -30.78
N ALA A 367 50.40 -22.30 -31.27
CA ALA A 367 50.32 -23.01 -32.55
C ALA A 367 50.56 -22.05 -33.74
N GLN A 368 50.11 -20.82 -33.68
CA GLN A 368 50.32 -19.80 -34.71
C GLN A 368 51.82 -19.44 -34.88
N LYS A 369 52.62 -19.61 -33.82
CA LYS A 369 54.09 -19.40 -33.87
C LYS A 369 54.81 -20.58 -34.57
N SER A 370 54.23 -21.78 -34.54
CA SER A 370 54.84 -23.03 -35.05
C SER A 370 54.25 -23.49 -36.40
N ARG A 371 53.50 -22.71 -37.16
CA ARG A 371 52.86 -23.00 -38.45
C ARG A 371 51.88 -24.19 -38.45
N HIS A 372 51.41 -24.66 -37.30
CA HIS A 372 50.43 -25.75 -37.17
C HIS A 372 49.12 -25.20 -36.58
N ASP A 373 48.49 -24.24 -37.29
CA ASP A 373 47.37 -23.41 -36.72
C ASP A 373 45.96 -23.93 -37.12
N ALA A 374 45.83 -24.78 -38.14
CA ALA A 374 44.51 -25.18 -38.66
C ALA A 374 43.67 -25.96 -37.65
N GLU A 375 44.26 -26.96 -36.99
CA GLU A 375 43.57 -27.80 -35.99
C GLU A 375 43.27 -27.02 -34.71
N ALA A 376 44.24 -26.21 -34.23
CA ALA A 376 44.03 -25.34 -33.08
C ALA A 376 42.95 -24.25 -33.33
N LYS A 377 42.86 -23.78 -34.59
CA LYS A 377 41.80 -22.86 -35.02
C LYS A 377 40.40 -23.51 -35.02
N ALA A 378 40.28 -24.72 -35.51
CA ALA A 378 39.04 -25.48 -35.53
C ALA A 378 38.55 -25.76 -34.10
N LYS A 379 39.42 -26.29 -33.23
CA LYS A 379 39.13 -26.54 -31.80
C LYS A 379 38.70 -25.27 -31.05
N LYS A 380 39.43 -24.14 -31.28
CA LYS A 380 39.04 -22.86 -30.71
C LYS A 380 37.68 -22.40 -31.18
N GLY A 381 37.35 -22.55 -32.48
CA GLY A 381 36.04 -22.20 -33.08
C GLY A 381 34.91 -22.99 -32.45
N GLU A 382 35.09 -24.30 -32.31
CA GLU A 382 34.08 -25.17 -31.67
C GLU A 382 33.83 -24.80 -30.23
N ILE A 383 34.87 -24.60 -29.42
CA ILE A 383 34.74 -24.19 -28.01
C ILE A 383 34.06 -22.80 -27.87
N GLU A 384 34.37 -21.85 -28.78
CA GLU A 384 33.82 -20.50 -28.77
C GLU A 384 32.34 -20.51 -29.17
N SER A 385 31.97 -21.38 -30.13
CA SER A 385 30.57 -21.63 -30.50
C SER A 385 29.75 -22.19 -29.33
N LYS A 386 30.25 -23.25 -28.69
CA LYS A 386 29.59 -23.88 -27.54
C LYS A 386 29.48 -22.98 -26.33
N TYR A 387 30.50 -22.19 -26.05
CA TYR A 387 30.44 -21.16 -25.00
C TYR A 387 29.34 -20.13 -25.27
N SER A 388 29.23 -19.66 -26.53
CA SER A 388 28.25 -18.66 -26.93
C SER A 388 26.84 -19.21 -26.85
N GLU A 389 26.63 -20.43 -27.30
CA GLU A 389 25.36 -21.17 -27.20
C GLU A 389 24.88 -21.26 -25.76
N LEU A 390 25.69 -21.83 -24.85
CA LEU A 390 25.34 -22.01 -23.45
C LEU A 390 25.11 -20.68 -22.73
N LYS A 391 25.88 -19.65 -23.09
CA LYS A 391 25.68 -18.31 -22.54
C LYS A 391 24.36 -17.67 -22.98
N ASN A 392 23.97 -17.90 -24.23
CA ASN A 392 22.70 -17.41 -24.75
C ASN A 392 21.53 -18.20 -24.13
N GLU A 393 21.68 -19.53 -23.99
CA GLU A 393 20.71 -20.38 -23.30
C GLU A 393 20.52 -19.92 -21.85
N LEU A 394 21.59 -19.67 -21.10
CA LEU A 394 21.51 -19.17 -19.73
C LEU A 394 20.82 -17.79 -19.63
N ARG A 395 21.00 -16.93 -20.64
CA ARG A 395 20.32 -15.61 -20.70
C ARG A 395 18.84 -15.71 -21.01
N ALA A 396 18.47 -16.64 -21.90
CA ALA A 396 17.08 -16.87 -22.30
C ALA A 396 16.31 -17.74 -21.29
N LEU A 397 17.02 -18.38 -20.34
CA LEU A 397 16.41 -19.31 -19.38
C LEU A 397 15.48 -18.57 -18.42
N SER A 398 14.24 -18.99 -18.41
CA SER A 398 13.19 -18.53 -17.48
C SER A 398 12.24 -19.70 -17.22
N PRO A 399 11.42 -19.65 -16.15
CA PRO A 399 10.35 -20.63 -15.98
C PRO A 399 9.43 -20.74 -17.20
N ASP A 400 9.09 -19.61 -17.84
CA ASP A 400 8.24 -19.60 -19.05
C ASP A 400 8.88 -20.34 -20.22
N THR A 401 10.22 -20.15 -20.43
CA THR A 401 10.92 -20.86 -21.51
C THR A 401 11.04 -22.35 -21.25
N ILE A 402 11.17 -22.76 -19.99
CA ILE A 402 11.16 -24.16 -19.58
C ILE A 402 9.76 -24.76 -19.76
N LEU A 403 8.73 -24.03 -19.31
CA LEU A 403 7.33 -24.43 -19.46
C LEU A 403 7.01 -24.69 -20.94
N SER A 404 7.24 -23.70 -21.80
CA SER A 404 6.96 -23.83 -23.25
C SER A 404 7.79 -24.90 -23.97
N LYS A 405 8.98 -25.21 -23.46
CA LYS A 405 9.88 -26.18 -24.11
C LYS A 405 9.67 -27.63 -23.65
N TYR A 406 9.31 -27.84 -22.39
CA TYR A 406 9.32 -29.17 -21.77
C TYR A 406 8.00 -29.57 -21.09
N PHE A 407 7.10 -28.62 -20.78
CA PHE A 407 5.86 -28.84 -20.05
C PHE A 407 4.66 -28.08 -20.66
N GLU A 408 4.67 -27.88 -21.98
CA GLU A 408 3.69 -27.01 -22.67
C GLU A 408 2.26 -27.59 -22.68
N ASP A 409 2.13 -28.93 -22.58
CA ASP A 409 0.83 -29.59 -22.59
C ASP A 409 0.06 -29.26 -21.28
N PRO A 410 -1.04 -28.50 -21.35
CA PRO A 410 -1.84 -28.20 -20.17
C PRO A 410 -2.51 -29.44 -19.57
N HIS A 411 -2.66 -30.54 -20.38
CA HIS A 411 -3.25 -31.81 -19.96
C HIS A 411 -2.20 -32.81 -19.48
N ALA A 412 -0.91 -32.47 -19.47
CA ALA A 412 0.17 -33.38 -19.02
C ALA A 412 -0.05 -33.90 -17.58
N ILE A 413 -0.78 -33.14 -16.72
CA ILE A 413 -1.20 -33.56 -15.38
C ILE A 413 -2.70 -33.83 -15.40
N SER A 414 -3.16 -34.74 -16.22
CA SER A 414 -4.55 -35.19 -16.23
C SER A 414 -4.77 -36.36 -15.26
N TYR A 415 -5.86 -36.34 -14.55
CA TYR A 415 -6.31 -37.40 -13.66
C TYR A 415 -7.83 -37.54 -13.77
N GLN A 416 -8.36 -38.70 -13.43
CA GLN A 416 -9.81 -38.91 -13.36
C GLN A 416 -10.30 -38.49 -11.99
N THR A 417 -11.32 -37.62 -11.97
CA THR A 417 -12.02 -37.24 -10.73
C THR A 417 -12.86 -38.42 -10.22
N VAL A 418 -13.00 -38.51 -8.90
CA VAL A 418 -13.89 -39.50 -8.28
C VAL A 418 -15.36 -39.03 -8.28
N PHE A 419 -15.63 -37.76 -8.62
CA PHE A 419 -17.00 -37.24 -8.66
C PHE A 419 -17.61 -37.43 -10.06
N GLU A 420 -18.73 -38.17 -10.11
CA GLU A 420 -19.43 -38.48 -11.36
C GLU A 420 -20.88 -37.94 -11.38
N ASP A 421 -21.48 -37.70 -10.20
CA ASP A 421 -22.85 -37.21 -10.09
C ASP A 421 -22.90 -35.81 -9.48
N LEU A 422 -23.05 -34.79 -10.35
CA LEU A 422 -23.15 -33.40 -9.94
C LEU A 422 -24.46 -33.10 -9.16
N ALA A 423 -25.57 -33.75 -9.50
CA ALA A 423 -26.87 -33.47 -8.90
C ALA A 423 -26.92 -33.91 -7.42
N SER A 424 -26.50 -35.15 -7.13
CA SER A 424 -26.43 -35.64 -5.75
C SER A 424 -25.42 -34.84 -4.90
N LEU A 425 -24.27 -34.51 -5.50
CA LEU A 425 -23.24 -33.70 -4.82
C LEU A 425 -23.72 -32.28 -4.54
N ALA A 426 -24.45 -31.67 -5.47
CA ALA A 426 -24.99 -30.33 -5.29
C ALA A 426 -26.06 -30.29 -4.18
N ASN A 427 -26.93 -31.28 -4.11
CA ASN A 427 -27.91 -31.36 -3.03
C ASN A 427 -27.21 -31.47 -1.66
N LEU A 428 -26.22 -32.36 -1.56
CA LEU A 428 -25.43 -32.52 -0.33
C LEU A 428 -24.78 -31.20 0.12
N LEU A 429 -24.18 -30.47 -0.81
CA LEU A 429 -23.52 -29.20 -0.52
C LEU A 429 -24.51 -28.08 -0.15
N HIS A 430 -25.71 -28.07 -0.81
CA HIS A 430 -26.77 -27.11 -0.48
C HIS A 430 -27.36 -27.39 0.91
N ASP A 431 -27.55 -28.68 1.28
CA ASP A 431 -28.01 -29.03 2.63
C ASP A 431 -27.06 -28.55 3.72
N ALA A 432 -25.76 -28.45 3.44
CA ALA A 432 -24.77 -27.83 4.31
C ALA A 432 -24.69 -26.29 4.18
N GLY A 433 -25.59 -25.66 3.41
CA GLY A 433 -25.61 -24.21 3.21
C GLY A 433 -24.53 -23.66 2.29
N CYS A 434 -23.83 -24.50 1.53
CA CYS A 434 -22.83 -24.06 0.55
C CYS A 434 -23.50 -23.50 -0.71
N THR A 435 -22.83 -22.60 -1.41
CA THR A 435 -23.23 -22.11 -2.73
C THR A 435 -22.31 -22.67 -3.80
N ILE A 436 -22.87 -23.14 -4.93
CA ILE A 436 -22.10 -23.78 -5.99
C ILE A 436 -21.94 -22.85 -7.17
N THR A 437 -20.70 -22.61 -7.55
CA THR A 437 -20.30 -21.79 -8.71
C THR A 437 -19.71 -22.69 -9.79
N PHE A 438 -20.22 -22.59 -11.02
CA PHE A 438 -19.58 -23.18 -12.19
C PHE A 438 -18.42 -22.27 -12.59
N ILE A 439 -17.17 -22.74 -12.40
CA ILE A 439 -15.95 -21.99 -12.69
C ILE A 439 -15.31 -22.48 -14.01
N GLN A 440 -14.58 -21.59 -14.69
CA GLN A 440 -13.91 -21.87 -15.98
C GLN A 440 -14.80 -22.56 -17.04
N PRO A 441 -16.05 -22.12 -17.25
CA PRO A 441 -17.02 -22.85 -18.10
C PRO A 441 -16.58 -22.95 -19.55
N LEU A 442 -15.75 -22.03 -20.05
CA LEU A 442 -15.30 -22.03 -21.44
C LEU A 442 -14.06 -22.89 -21.68
N GLU A 443 -13.51 -23.58 -20.69
CA GLU A 443 -12.33 -24.44 -20.86
C GLU A 443 -12.47 -25.42 -22.03
N HIS A 444 -13.63 -26.05 -22.18
CA HIS A 444 -13.95 -26.98 -23.26
C HIS A 444 -14.78 -26.35 -24.40
N GLY A 445 -14.92 -25.05 -24.44
CA GLY A 445 -15.67 -24.30 -25.46
C GLY A 445 -17.16 -24.08 -25.13
N LEU A 446 -17.80 -23.25 -25.95
CA LEU A 446 -19.16 -22.76 -25.71
C LEU A 446 -20.23 -23.87 -25.73
N GLU A 447 -20.17 -24.80 -26.69
CA GLU A 447 -21.15 -25.89 -26.84
C GLU A 447 -21.13 -26.83 -25.63
N ASN A 448 -19.92 -27.12 -25.15
CA ASN A 448 -19.73 -28.00 -24.00
C ASN A 448 -20.16 -27.30 -22.69
N ALA A 449 -19.96 -25.97 -22.54
CA ALA A 449 -20.50 -25.21 -21.43
C ALA A 449 -22.06 -25.22 -21.44
N ALA A 450 -22.67 -25.09 -22.61
CA ALA A 450 -24.14 -25.18 -22.76
C ALA A 450 -24.69 -26.53 -22.33
N SER A 451 -23.96 -27.65 -22.65
CA SER A 451 -24.35 -29.01 -22.27
C SER A 451 -24.37 -29.26 -20.75
N VAL A 452 -23.63 -28.49 -19.99
CA VAL A 452 -23.68 -28.48 -18.50
C VAL A 452 -24.79 -27.59 -17.98
N LEU A 453 -24.93 -26.36 -18.51
CA LEU A 453 -25.91 -25.39 -18.02
C LEU A 453 -27.37 -25.84 -18.29
N GLY A 454 -27.63 -26.62 -19.35
CA GLY A 454 -28.97 -27.13 -19.67
C GLY A 454 -29.50 -28.05 -18.58
N PRO A 455 -28.91 -29.23 -18.36
CA PRO A 455 -29.43 -30.22 -17.41
C PRO A 455 -29.08 -29.90 -15.96
N PHE A 456 -27.97 -29.23 -15.67
CA PHE A 456 -27.47 -29.03 -14.31
C PHE A 456 -27.64 -27.59 -13.78
N GLY A 457 -28.13 -26.67 -14.59
CA GLY A 457 -28.23 -25.25 -14.19
C GLY A 457 -29.10 -25.00 -12.96
N ASP A 458 -30.08 -25.88 -12.66
CA ASP A 458 -30.94 -25.73 -11.48
C ASP A 458 -30.23 -26.15 -10.17
N TYR A 459 -29.15 -26.91 -10.26
CA TYR A 459 -28.29 -27.28 -9.13
C TYR A 459 -27.18 -26.28 -8.85
N LEU A 460 -27.00 -25.26 -9.71
CA LEU A 460 -26.00 -24.24 -9.57
C LEU A 460 -26.60 -22.97 -8.98
N ASP A 461 -25.80 -22.20 -8.26
CA ASP A 461 -26.19 -20.88 -7.73
C ASP A 461 -25.58 -19.76 -8.57
N ARG A 462 -24.34 -19.95 -9.00
CA ARG A 462 -23.54 -18.95 -9.70
C ARG A 462 -22.86 -19.55 -10.92
N VAL A 463 -22.55 -18.66 -11.85
CA VAL A 463 -21.76 -19.01 -13.03
C VAL A 463 -20.70 -17.94 -13.28
N GLU A 464 -19.48 -18.36 -13.46
CA GLU A 464 -18.37 -17.47 -13.76
C GLU A 464 -18.40 -17.10 -15.24
N ILE A 465 -19.03 -15.95 -15.56
CA ILE A 465 -19.15 -15.49 -16.96
C ILE A 465 -17.85 -14.86 -17.49
N TYR A 466 -16.90 -14.59 -16.60
CA TYR A 466 -15.55 -14.16 -16.95
C TYR A 466 -14.55 -14.69 -15.94
N ASN A 467 -13.60 -15.49 -16.46
CA ASN A 467 -12.41 -15.93 -15.72
C ASN A 467 -11.17 -15.39 -16.43
N THR A 468 -10.28 -14.74 -15.68
CA THR A 468 -9.12 -14.08 -16.31
C THR A 468 -8.15 -15.09 -16.93
N GLN A 469 -7.90 -16.24 -16.30
CA GLN A 469 -7.00 -17.27 -16.83
C GLN A 469 -7.52 -17.86 -18.15
N ASP A 470 -8.81 -18.15 -18.19
CA ASP A 470 -9.46 -18.76 -19.34
C ASP A 470 -9.77 -17.74 -20.45
N CYS A 471 -10.29 -16.57 -20.08
CA CYS A 471 -10.84 -15.61 -21.04
C CYS A 471 -9.85 -14.60 -21.61
N ILE A 472 -8.68 -14.36 -20.96
CA ILE A 472 -7.77 -13.27 -21.38
C ILE A 472 -7.23 -13.41 -22.81
N ASN A 473 -7.08 -14.64 -23.31
CA ASN A 473 -6.60 -14.93 -24.64
C ASN A 473 -7.72 -15.24 -25.65
N ARG A 474 -9.00 -15.28 -25.21
CA ARG A 474 -10.17 -15.51 -26.05
C ARG A 474 -10.61 -14.19 -26.72
N LYS A 475 -11.31 -14.32 -27.82
CA LYS A 475 -11.94 -13.17 -28.46
C LYS A 475 -13.10 -12.67 -27.59
N PRO A 476 -13.28 -11.33 -27.49
CA PRO A 476 -14.41 -10.76 -26.72
C PRO A 476 -15.78 -11.29 -27.15
N GLU A 477 -15.93 -11.61 -28.45
CA GLU A 477 -17.17 -12.15 -29.01
C GLU A 477 -17.53 -13.54 -28.46
N GLU A 478 -16.53 -14.37 -28.15
CA GLU A 478 -16.73 -15.72 -27.56
C GLU A 478 -17.22 -15.59 -26.10
N VAL A 479 -16.62 -14.66 -25.35
CA VAL A 479 -17.02 -14.36 -23.97
C VAL A 479 -18.45 -13.78 -23.94
N ASP A 480 -18.75 -12.87 -24.85
CA ASP A 480 -20.09 -12.29 -24.96
C ASP A 480 -21.13 -13.31 -25.42
N ALA A 481 -20.75 -14.29 -26.29
CA ALA A 481 -21.64 -15.37 -26.69
C ALA A 481 -22.03 -16.25 -25.49
N PHE A 482 -21.06 -16.56 -24.63
CA PHE A 482 -21.36 -17.30 -23.39
C PHE A 482 -22.21 -16.48 -22.42
N ALA A 483 -21.91 -15.19 -22.26
CA ALA A 483 -22.71 -14.29 -21.42
C ALA A 483 -24.17 -14.22 -21.92
N ARG A 484 -24.41 -14.14 -23.24
CA ARG A 484 -25.76 -14.22 -23.83
C ARG A 484 -26.45 -15.53 -23.52
N LEU A 485 -25.75 -16.65 -23.65
CA LEU A 485 -26.30 -17.98 -23.33
C LEU A 485 -26.80 -18.05 -21.89
N VAL A 486 -26.01 -17.55 -20.93
CA VAL A 486 -26.39 -17.46 -19.52
C VAL A 486 -27.58 -16.52 -19.32
N ASN A 487 -27.58 -15.36 -19.99
CA ASN A 487 -28.68 -14.39 -19.89
C ASN A 487 -30.01 -14.95 -20.43
N GLU A 488 -30.00 -15.63 -21.59
CA GLU A 488 -31.16 -16.26 -22.18
C GLU A 488 -31.71 -17.44 -21.32
N ARG A 489 -30.79 -18.22 -20.70
CA ARG A 489 -31.19 -19.23 -19.70
C ARG A 489 -31.88 -18.55 -18.51
N ASN A 490 -31.31 -17.46 -17.98
CA ASN A 490 -31.89 -16.75 -16.84
C ASN A 490 -33.25 -16.11 -17.17
N LYS A 491 -33.44 -15.57 -18.39
CA LYS A 491 -34.74 -15.10 -18.87
C LYS A 491 -35.79 -16.21 -18.85
N ARG A 492 -35.46 -17.37 -19.40
CA ARG A 492 -36.35 -18.56 -19.39
C ARG A 492 -36.63 -19.02 -17.98
N ALA A 493 -35.64 -19.16 -17.13
CA ALA A 493 -35.76 -19.55 -15.74
C ALA A 493 -36.67 -18.59 -14.96
N ALA A 494 -36.57 -17.27 -15.20
CA ALA A 494 -37.45 -16.27 -14.60
C ALA A 494 -38.92 -16.46 -15.03
N MET A 495 -39.20 -16.78 -16.30
CA MET A 495 -40.54 -17.05 -16.79
C MET A 495 -41.10 -18.37 -16.24
N GLU A 496 -40.27 -19.36 -16.03
CA GLU A 496 -40.65 -20.68 -15.51
C GLU A 496 -40.62 -20.79 -13.98
N HIS A 497 -40.30 -19.68 -13.27
CA HIS A 497 -40.12 -19.62 -11.81
C HIS A 497 -39.04 -20.62 -11.30
N LYS A 498 -38.01 -20.90 -12.14
CA LYS A 498 -36.87 -21.72 -11.78
C LYS A 498 -35.74 -20.89 -11.22
N LYS A 499 -34.69 -21.56 -10.71
CA LYS A 499 -33.51 -20.93 -10.13
C LYS A 499 -32.75 -20.12 -11.17
N ILE A 500 -32.48 -18.85 -10.86
CA ILE A 500 -31.73 -17.94 -11.69
C ILE A 500 -30.25 -17.97 -11.26
N LEU A 501 -29.35 -18.12 -12.22
CA LEU A 501 -27.91 -18.13 -11.97
C LEU A 501 -27.38 -16.71 -11.76
N GLN A 502 -26.61 -16.51 -10.71
CA GLN A 502 -25.91 -15.24 -10.48
C GLN A 502 -24.60 -15.21 -11.31
N PRO A 503 -24.46 -14.27 -12.26
CA PRO A 503 -23.21 -14.08 -12.99
C PRO A 503 -22.12 -13.51 -12.08
N VAL A 504 -20.93 -14.12 -12.09
CA VAL A 504 -19.78 -13.66 -11.31
C VAL A 504 -18.53 -13.58 -12.18
N CYS A 505 -17.48 -12.87 -11.67
CA CYS A 505 -16.16 -12.83 -12.28
C CYS A 505 -15.11 -13.32 -11.28
N GLY A 506 -14.16 -14.11 -11.75
CA GLY A 506 -13.01 -14.54 -11.01
C GLY A 506 -11.71 -14.26 -11.76
N SER A 507 -10.64 -13.93 -11.05
CA SER A 507 -9.33 -13.77 -11.68
C SER A 507 -8.57 -15.09 -11.82
N ASP A 508 -8.91 -16.08 -11.02
CA ASP A 508 -8.14 -17.32 -10.85
C ASP A 508 -6.63 -17.04 -10.64
N SER A 509 -6.36 -15.97 -9.88
CA SER A 509 -5.00 -15.45 -9.77
C SER A 509 -4.13 -16.31 -8.86
N THR A 510 -3.12 -16.90 -9.45
CA THR A 510 -2.05 -17.62 -8.73
C THR A 510 -0.86 -16.68 -8.38
N GLY A 511 -0.78 -15.50 -8.99
CA GLY A 511 0.36 -14.58 -8.86
C GLY A 511 1.67 -15.11 -9.46
N ARG A 512 1.63 -16.19 -10.26
CA ARG A 512 2.80 -16.85 -10.88
C ARG A 512 3.02 -16.46 -12.32
N ASN A 513 1.96 -16.29 -13.09
CA ASN A 513 2.08 -15.91 -14.50
C ASN A 513 2.07 -14.37 -14.67
N PRO A 514 3.21 -13.75 -15.04
CA PRO A 514 3.30 -12.30 -15.19
C PRO A 514 2.55 -11.77 -16.43
N LYS A 515 2.14 -12.64 -17.35
CA LYS A 515 1.41 -12.26 -18.57
C LYS A 515 -0.09 -12.10 -18.33
N ILE A 516 -0.60 -12.67 -17.24
CA ILE A 516 -2.01 -12.64 -16.87
C ILE A 516 -2.23 -11.56 -15.82
N PRO A 517 -3.33 -10.77 -15.90
CA PRO A 517 -3.68 -9.83 -14.85
C PRO A 517 -3.78 -10.52 -13.49
N GLY A 518 -3.17 -9.94 -12.46
CA GLY A 518 -3.34 -10.44 -11.09
C GLY A 518 -4.73 -10.12 -10.56
N MET A 519 -5.02 -10.58 -9.34
CA MET A 519 -6.33 -10.50 -8.70
C MET A 519 -6.98 -9.11 -8.71
N GLY A 520 -8.30 -9.14 -8.72
CA GLY A 520 -9.20 -8.05 -8.41
C GLY A 520 -9.91 -7.42 -9.60
N PHE A 521 -11.17 -7.06 -9.37
CA PHE A 521 -12.06 -6.33 -10.26
C PHE A 521 -12.69 -5.15 -9.54
N ILE A 522 -13.05 -4.11 -10.28
CA ILE A 522 -13.74 -2.93 -9.77
C ILE A 522 -14.63 -2.33 -10.86
N PHE A 523 -15.78 -1.77 -10.51
CA PHE A 523 -16.57 -1.00 -11.45
C PHE A 523 -15.94 0.35 -11.74
N GLU A 524 -15.97 0.76 -13.00
CA GLU A 524 -15.39 2.01 -13.51
C GLU A 524 -15.91 3.26 -12.78
N ASP A 525 -17.18 3.28 -12.37
CA ASP A 525 -17.82 4.39 -11.66
C ASP A 525 -17.33 4.51 -10.20
N GLN A 526 -16.82 3.44 -9.63
CA GLN A 526 -16.23 3.43 -8.28
C GLN A 526 -14.82 4.00 -8.26
N ILE A 527 -14.14 4.09 -9.42
CA ILE A 527 -12.81 4.69 -9.50
C ILE A 527 -12.97 6.21 -9.48
N THR A 528 -12.60 6.84 -8.37
CA THR A 528 -12.77 8.28 -8.16
C THR A 528 -11.52 9.09 -8.55
N GLY A 529 -11.72 10.39 -8.80
CA GLY A 529 -10.66 11.37 -8.96
C GLY A 529 -10.15 11.57 -10.40
N LYS A 530 -9.20 12.50 -10.53
CA LYS A 530 -8.59 12.90 -11.82
C LYS A 530 -7.79 11.79 -12.51
N LEU A 531 -7.49 10.71 -11.81
CA LEU A 531 -6.65 9.60 -12.27
C LEU A 531 -7.45 8.47 -12.91
N ARG A 532 -8.80 8.52 -12.84
CA ARG A 532 -9.71 7.47 -13.35
C ARG A 532 -9.35 7.04 -14.79
N GLN A 533 -9.32 7.97 -15.73
CA GLN A 533 -9.05 7.65 -17.14
C GLN A 533 -7.64 7.07 -17.34
N ARG A 534 -6.65 7.55 -16.56
CA ARG A 534 -5.29 7.06 -16.62
C ARG A 534 -5.18 5.64 -16.06
N TYR A 535 -5.90 5.34 -14.98
CA TYR A 535 -5.98 4.01 -14.41
C TYR A 535 -6.63 3.04 -15.41
N ILE A 536 -7.80 3.38 -15.96
CA ILE A 536 -8.53 2.54 -16.91
C ILE A 536 -7.68 2.22 -18.15
N ARG A 537 -6.94 3.20 -18.70
CA ARG A 537 -6.05 2.98 -19.86
C ARG A 537 -4.90 2.01 -19.61
N ARG A 538 -4.58 1.73 -18.36
CA ARG A 538 -3.47 0.84 -17.97
C ARG A 538 -3.91 -0.57 -17.64
N HIS A 539 -5.21 -0.81 -17.57
CA HIS A 539 -5.79 -2.05 -17.11
C HIS A 539 -6.72 -2.64 -18.16
N PHE A 540 -6.94 -3.95 -18.05
CA PHE A 540 -7.89 -4.64 -18.87
C PHE A 540 -9.32 -4.28 -18.47
N VAL A 541 -10.20 -4.07 -19.45
CA VAL A 541 -11.60 -3.69 -19.25
C VAL A 541 -12.50 -4.75 -19.89
N LEU A 542 -13.46 -5.26 -19.11
CA LEU A 542 -14.40 -6.27 -19.54
C LEU A 542 -15.45 -5.67 -20.50
N THR A 543 -16.10 -6.54 -21.26
CA THR A 543 -17.15 -6.12 -22.20
C THR A 543 -18.32 -5.46 -21.48
N PRO A 544 -19.10 -4.60 -22.18
CA PRO A 544 -20.28 -3.97 -21.58
C PRO A 544 -21.32 -4.98 -21.13
N LEU A 545 -21.53 -6.08 -21.90
CA LEU A 545 -22.52 -7.12 -21.57
C LEU A 545 -22.14 -7.84 -20.28
N VAL A 546 -20.91 -8.34 -20.18
CA VAL A 546 -20.41 -9.00 -18.95
C VAL A 546 -20.53 -8.05 -17.76
N SER A 547 -20.14 -6.78 -17.94
CA SER A 547 -20.19 -5.78 -16.85
C SER A 547 -21.63 -5.51 -16.39
N ALA A 548 -22.57 -5.45 -17.32
CA ALA A 548 -23.99 -5.25 -17.02
C ALA A 548 -24.59 -6.43 -16.28
N MET A 549 -24.29 -7.65 -16.71
CA MET A 549 -24.82 -8.88 -16.10
C MET A 549 -24.31 -9.05 -14.68
N VAL A 550 -23.02 -8.86 -14.43
CA VAL A 550 -22.45 -8.93 -13.08
C VAL A 550 -23.07 -7.87 -12.17
N ARG A 551 -23.32 -6.66 -12.69
CA ARG A 551 -23.93 -5.57 -11.92
C ARG A 551 -25.42 -5.83 -11.63
N ALA A 552 -26.13 -6.40 -12.57
CA ALA A 552 -27.55 -6.78 -12.40
C ALA A 552 -27.71 -7.97 -11.43
N GLY A 553 -26.67 -8.75 -11.22
CA GLY A 553 -26.71 -9.96 -10.39
C GLY A 553 -27.66 -11.00 -11.00
N ALA A 554 -28.63 -11.47 -10.23
CA ALA A 554 -29.60 -12.46 -10.71
C ALA A 554 -30.64 -11.92 -11.71
N ALA A 555 -30.77 -10.60 -11.88
CA ALA A 555 -31.76 -10.04 -12.80
C ALA A 555 -31.30 -10.18 -14.27
N PRO A 556 -32.14 -10.70 -15.19
CA PRO A 556 -31.83 -10.73 -16.61
C PRO A 556 -31.61 -9.34 -17.18
N VAL A 557 -30.69 -9.20 -18.14
CA VAL A 557 -30.34 -7.94 -18.78
C VAL A 557 -30.97 -7.85 -20.18
N GLU A 558 -31.61 -6.72 -20.49
CA GLU A 558 -32.11 -6.41 -21.83
C GLU A 558 -30.98 -5.78 -22.65
N GLU A 559 -30.55 -6.44 -23.73
CA GLU A 559 -29.43 -5.98 -24.56
C GLU A 559 -29.71 -4.61 -25.23
N GLU A 560 -30.95 -4.29 -25.55
CA GLU A 560 -31.32 -2.97 -26.08
C GLU A 560 -31.01 -1.82 -25.10
N SER A 561 -31.06 -2.12 -23.79
CA SER A 561 -30.71 -1.16 -22.75
C SER A 561 -29.21 -0.81 -22.72
N LEU A 562 -28.35 -1.69 -23.26
CA LEU A 562 -26.90 -1.49 -23.33
C LEU A 562 -26.51 -0.41 -24.34
N GLN A 563 -27.31 -0.20 -25.39
CA GLN A 563 -27.02 0.81 -26.42
C GLN A 563 -27.34 2.23 -25.95
N ASN A 564 -28.24 2.40 -24.99
CA ASN A 564 -28.80 3.69 -24.59
C ASN A 564 -28.30 4.22 -23.24
N LYS A 565 -27.55 3.45 -22.45
CA LYS A 565 -27.03 3.85 -21.13
C LYS A 565 -25.51 3.62 -21.07
N SER A 566 -24.78 4.62 -20.60
CA SER A 566 -23.38 4.46 -20.21
C SER A 566 -23.30 3.54 -18.98
N ILE A 567 -23.29 2.22 -19.21
CA ILE A 567 -23.15 1.23 -18.14
C ILE A 567 -21.68 1.24 -17.69
N PRO A 568 -21.43 1.42 -16.38
CA PRO A 568 -20.07 1.34 -15.85
C PRO A 568 -19.48 -0.04 -16.12
N ARG A 569 -18.33 -0.06 -16.79
CA ARG A 569 -17.62 -1.30 -17.11
C ARG A 569 -16.84 -1.82 -15.92
N ILE A 570 -16.54 -3.11 -15.93
CA ILE A 570 -15.63 -3.75 -14.97
C ILE A 570 -14.20 -3.58 -15.47
N VAL A 571 -13.32 -3.14 -14.56
CA VAL A 571 -11.88 -2.95 -14.81
C VAL A 571 -11.11 -3.95 -13.95
N SER A 572 -10.19 -4.70 -14.56
CA SER A 572 -9.27 -5.56 -13.82
C SER A 572 -8.31 -4.70 -12.99
N MET A 573 -8.11 -5.03 -11.74
CA MET A 573 -7.16 -4.36 -10.84
C MET A 573 -5.74 -4.91 -10.98
N GLY A 574 -5.58 -6.05 -11.62
CA GLY A 574 -4.29 -6.66 -11.92
C GLY A 574 -3.64 -6.08 -13.17
N LYS A 575 -2.33 -6.23 -13.30
CA LYS A 575 -1.55 -5.83 -14.48
C LYS A 575 -1.12 -7.04 -15.29
N THR A 576 -1.05 -6.87 -16.61
CA THR A 576 -0.67 -7.90 -17.58
C THR A 576 0.83 -8.04 -17.83
N SER A 577 1.68 -7.14 -17.46
CA SER A 577 3.11 -7.23 -17.78
C SER A 577 3.98 -6.85 -16.63
N GLY A 578 4.88 -7.77 -16.28
CA GLY A 578 6.02 -7.52 -15.42
C GLY A 578 5.66 -6.87 -14.08
N GLY A 579 4.56 -7.22 -13.62
CA GLY A 579 3.70 -7.01 -12.53
C GLY A 579 4.10 -6.25 -11.31
N ASP A 580 5.08 -5.42 -11.37
CA ASP A 580 5.42 -4.60 -10.23
C ASP A 580 4.77 -3.24 -10.37
N GLY A 581 4.01 -2.86 -9.36
CA GLY A 581 3.28 -1.60 -9.29
C GLY A 581 4.12 -0.35 -9.56
N TYR A 582 5.39 -0.44 -9.35
CA TYR A 582 6.41 0.39 -9.98
C TYR A 582 6.72 -0.22 -11.33
N THR A 583 6.25 0.39 -12.40
CA THR A 583 6.70 0.04 -13.74
C THR A 583 8.18 -0.28 -13.68
N SER A 584 8.57 -1.49 -14.10
CA SER A 584 9.95 -1.75 -14.48
C SER A 584 10.23 -0.88 -15.72
N ARG A 585 10.35 0.41 -15.50
CA ARG A 585 11.09 1.24 -16.43
C ARG A 585 12.48 0.64 -16.38
N ASN A 586 12.97 0.21 -17.52
CA ASN A 586 14.33 -0.26 -17.68
C ASN A 586 15.22 0.56 -16.74
N ASP A 587 15.98 -0.12 -15.88
CA ASP A 587 16.87 0.51 -14.89
C ASP A 587 17.87 1.52 -15.53
N ASP A 588 17.95 1.53 -16.85
CA ASP A 588 18.78 2.39 -17.71
C ASP A 588 18.04 3.60 -18.30
N GLU A 589 16.73 3.83 -18.05
CA GLU A 589 16.11 5.08 -18.48
C GLU A 589 16.78 6.26 -17.77
N HIS A 590 17.48 7.06 -18.51
CA HIS A 590 18.05 8.33 -18.07
C HIS A 590 16.96 9.14 -17.35
N ILE A 591 17.14 9.32 -16.04
CA ILE A 591 16.19 10.10 -15.25
C ILE A 591 16.24 11.51 -15.77
N GLY A 592 15.13 11.94 -16.38
CA GLY A 592 14.99 13.32 -16.80
C GLY A 592 15.22 14.28 -15.63
N PRO A 593 15.70 15.51 -15.88
CA PRO A 593 16.10 16.46 -14.83
C PRO A 593 14.99 16.76 -13.83
N LEU A 594 13.73 16.73 -14.24
CA LEU A 594 12.55 16.94 -13.38
C LEU A 594 12.36 15.81 -12.34
N ARG A 595 12.66 14.56 -12.73
CA ARG A 595 12.58 13.42 -11.81
C ARG A 595 13.77 13.40 -10.86
N ALA A 596 14.96 13.75 -11.34
CA ALA A 596 16.15 13.87 -10.49
C ALA A 596 15.96 14.92 -9.38
N TRP A 597 15.30 16.05 -9.70
CA TRP A 597 14.97 17.10 -8.74
C TRP A 597 14.16 16.61 -7.54
N ARG A 598 13.28 15.64 -7.72
CA ARG A 598 12.48 15.06 -6.62
C ARG A 598 13.35 14.51 -5.49
N TYR A 599 14.47 13.89 -5.83
CA TYR A 599 15.33 13.17 -4.89
C TYR A 599 16.55 13.98 -4.42
N PHE A 600 16.70 15.22 -4.86
CA PHE A 600 17.74 16.09 -4.31
C PHE A 600 17.54 16.32 -2.81
N ASN A 601 18.66 16.51 -2.10
CA ASN A 601 18.66 16.81 -0.68
C ASN A 601 17.67 17.96 -0.38
N PRO A 602 16.75 17.80 0.60
CA PRO A 602 15.80 18.85 0.96
C PRO A 602 16.45 20.20 1.27
N MET A 603 17.60 20.22 1.95
CA MET A 603 18.32 21.48 2.24
C MET A 603 18.77 22.18 0.96
N PHE A 604 19.33 21.45 0.00
CA PHE A 604 19.73 22.00 -1.30
C PHE A 604 18.52 22.52 -2.09
N LYS A 605 17.44 21.75 -2.14
CA LYS A 605 16.20 22.20 -2.80
C LYS A 605 15.64 23.49 -2.16
N ASN A 606 15.68 23.59 -0.84
CA ASN A 606 15.18 24.75 -0.11
C ASN A 606 16.05 25.98 -0.39
N LEU A 607 17.36 25.82 -0.43
CA LEU A 607 18.28 26.90 -0.82
C LEU A 607 18.00 27.37 -2.25
N VAL A 608 17.93 26.47 -3.23
CA VAL A 608 17.65 26.82 -4.63
C VAL A 608 16.29 27.53 -4.77
N ARG A 609 15.24 27.03 -4.12
CA ARG A 609 13.91 27.66 -4.15
C ARG A 609 13.93 29.07 -3.60
N THR A 610 14.60 29.29 -2.48
CA THR A 610 14.72 30.60 -1.86
C THR A 610 15.50 31.58 -2.74
N LEU A 611 16.66 31.14 -3.29
CA LEU A 611 17.46 31.95 -4.21
C LEU A 611 16.70 32.30 -5.49
N VAL A 612 16.02 31.36 -6.11
CA VAL A 612 15.21 31.64 -7.31
C VAL A 612 14.11 32.64 -7.02
N GLY A 613 13.39 32.48 -5.89
CA GLY A 613 12.40 33.47 -5.46
C GLY A 613 12.97 34.89 -5.26
N LEU A 614 14.15 34.96 -4.64
CA LEU A 614 14.87 36.22 -4.44
C LEU A 614 15.30 36.85 -5.79
N CYS A 615 15.91 36.07 -6.68
CA CYS A 615 16.35 36.53 -8.01
C CYS A 615 15.20 37.06 -8.85
N ILE A 616 14.00 36.43 -8.78
CA ILE A 616 12.82 36.89 -9.52
C ILE A 616 12.29 38.23 -8.95
N ALA A 617 12.30 38.40 -7.61
CA ALA A 617 11.78 39.62 -6.98
C ALA A 617 12.72 40.82 -7.15
N THR A 618 14.03 40.61 -7.13
CA THR A 618 15.06 41.67 -7.12
C THR A 618 14.96 42.70 -8.24
N PRO A 619 14.69 42.36 -9.51
CA PRO A 619 14.58 43.34 -10.60
C PRO A 619 13.42 44.32 -10.44
N PHE A 620 12.36 43.93 -9.71
CA PHE A 620 11.11 44.73 -9.59
C PHE A 620 11.08 45.62 -8.37
N ILE A 621 11.71 45.25 -7.25
CA ILE A 621 11.64 46.00 -5.99
C ILE A 621 13.03 46.30 -5.39
N GLY A 622 14.09 45.92 -6.08
CA GLY A 622 15.46 46.07 -5.54
C GLY A 622 15.79 44.96 -4.49
N ILE A 623 17.08 44.72 -4.28
CA ILE A 623 17.54 43.60 -3.42
C ILE A 623 17.13 43.78 -1.96
N GLY A 624 17.16 45.02 -1.41
CA GLY A 624 16.81 45.29 0.00
C GLY A 624 15.34 44.95 0.28
N TYR A 625 14.43 45.44 -0.55
CA TYR A 625 13.01 45.16 -0.39
C TYR A 625 12.66 43.73 -0.78
N ALA A 626 13.37 43.08 -1.72
CA ALA A 626 13.21 41.68 -2.04
C ALA A 626 13.60 40.77 -0.86
N MET A 627 14.68 41.09 -0.16
CA MET A 627 15.08 40.39 1.07
C MET A 627 14.04 40.61 2.19
N LEU A 628 13.54 41.83 2.36
CA LEU A 628 12.47 42.15 3.34
C LEU A 628 11.19 41.37 3.00
N TRP A 629 10.76 41.33 1.74
CA TRP A 629 9.59 40.62 1.24
C TRP A 629 9.63 39.13 1.54
N ILE A 630 10.77 38.49 1.23
CA ILE A 630 11.02 37.07 1.51
C ILE A 630 11.13 36.83 3.03
N GLY A 631 11.83 37.72 3.74
CA GLY A 631 12.02 37.64 5.18
C GLY A 631 10.70 37.67 5.96
N ILE A 632 9.77 38.56 5.61
CA ILE A 632 8.43 38.66 6.22
C ILE A 632 7.69 37.33 6.07
N THR A 633 7.69 36.72 4.87
CA THR A 633 7.04 35.43 4.63
C THR A 633 7.72 34.31 5.41
N ALA A 634 9.05 34.27 5.46
CA ALA A 634 9.81 33.29 6.24
C ALA A 634 9.45 33.40 7.74
N PHE A 635 9.45 34.59 8.28
CA PHE A 635 9.12 34.87 9.67
C PHE A 635 7.66 34.48 10.00
N ARG A 636 6.70 34.90 9.16
CA ARG A 636 5.30 34.51 9.32
C ARG A 636 5.10 33.00 9.38
N ASN A 637 5.64 32.26 8.40
CA ASN A 637 5.48 30.81 8.33
C ASN A 637 6.14 30.11 9.52
N SER A 638 7.31 30.59 9.94
CA SER A 638 8.04 30.03 11.07
C SER A 638 7.29 30.25 12.37
N ILE A 639 6.75 31.48 12.60
CA ILE A 639 5.94 31.78 13.77
C ILE A 639 4.62 30.99 13.77
N ALA A 640 3.95 30.90 12.63
CA ALA A 640 2.72 30.13 12.51
C ALA A 640 2.94 28.64 12.87
N ASP A 641 4.08 28.08 12.48
CA ASP A 641 4.45 26.70 12.87
C ASP A 641 4.75 26.61 14.38
N LEU A 642 5.57 27.55 14.93
CA LEU A 642 5.94 27.55 16.34
C LEU A 642 4.72 27.72 17.27
N ILE A 643 3.84 28.69 16.98
CA ILE A 643 2.62 28.92 17.76
C ILE A 643 1.67 27.69 17.65
N SER A 644 1.53 27.10 16.48
CA SER A 644 0.62 25.97 16.28
C SER A 644 1.03 24.73 17.05
N TYR A 645 2.34 24.44 17.12
CA TYR A 645 2.87 23.25 17.78
C TYR A 645 3.26 23.45 19.23
N ARG A 646 3.75 24.64 19.61
CA ARG A 646 4.33 24.89 20.94
C ARG A 646 3.56 25.90 21.77
N GLY A 647 2.71 26.69 21.17
CA GLY A 647 1.98 27.76 21.85
C GLY A 647 2.67 29.12 21.79
N PRO A 648 2.09 30.16 22.45
CA PRO A 648 2.57 31.54 22.34
C PRO A 648 3.83 31.87 23.16
N ARG A 649 4.23 31.02 24.13
CA ARG A 649 5.39 31.26 24.99
C ARG A 649 6.71 31.04 24.28
N LEU A 650 7.56 32.07 24.18
CA LEU A 650 8.86 32.06 23.52
C LEU A 650 9.82 30.97 24.07
N SER A 651 9.79 30.75 25.40
CA SER A 651 10.63 29.77 26.09
C SER A 651 10.43 28.32 25.58
N GLN A 652 9.26 28.05 25.00
CA GLN A 652 8.87 26.73 24.51
C GLN A 652 9.16 26.52 23.00
N TRP A 653 9.63 27.57 22.32
CA TRP A 653 9.89 27.52 20.90
C TRP A 653 11.15 26.66 20.60
N ARG A 654 11.03 25.77 19.62
CA ARG A 654 12.13 24.91 19.14
C ARG A 654 12.22 25.02 17.62
N LEU A 655 13.37 25.32 17.08
CA LEU A 655 13.60 25.37 15.62
C LEU A 655 13.18 24.08 14.90
N LYS A 656 13.25 22.93 15.59
CA LYS A 656 12.79 21.64 15.08
C LYS A 656 11.28 21.58 14.78
N SER A 657 10.50 22.52 15.31
CA SER A 657 9.05 22.60 15.04
C SER A 657 8.71 23.34 13.75
N ILE A 658 9.68 24.01 13.12
CA ILE A 658 9.51 24.72 11.86
C ILE A 658 9.61 23.73 10.69
N ASN A 659 8.64 23.80 9.79
CA ASN A 659 8.67 23.04 8.53
C ASN A 659 9.41 23.83 7.45
N PHE A 660 10.74 23.75 7.43
CA PHE A 660 11.59 24.46 6.46
C PHE A 660 11.26 24.16 4.99
N ASP A 661 10.77 22.95 4.66
CA ASP A 661 10.34 22.62 3.30
C ASP A 661 9.14 23.46 2.86
N ASN A 662 8.16 23.66 3.77
CA ASN A 662 7.01 24.50 3.50
C ASN A 662 7.39 25.98 3.43
N VAL A 663 8.27 26.41 4.32
CA VAL A 663 8.80 27.80 4.32
C VAL A 663 9.48 28.09 2.97
N ALA A 664 10.48 27.32 2.57
CA ALA A 664 11.22 27.53 1.31
C ALA A 664 10.32 27.46 0.07
N GLN A 665 9.33 26.56 0.06
CA GLN A 665 8.36 26.51 -1.02
C GLN A 665 7.47 27.76 -1.06
N SER A 666 7.09 28.28 0.10
CA SER A 666 6.34 29.55 0.20
C SER A 666 7.18 30.73 -0.28
N LEU A 667 8.49 30.76 0.01
CA LEU A 667 9.40 31.82 -0.44
C LEU A 667 9.53 31.87 -1.96
N PHE A 668 9.65 30.73 -2.61
CA PHE A 668 9.65 30.64 -4.07
C PHE A 668 8.38 31.27 -4.68
N TRP A 669 7.19 30.83 -4.23
CA TRP A 669 5.93 31.36 -4.75
C TRP A 669 5.72 32.83 -4.39
N THR A 670 6.18 33.24 -3.22
CA THR A 670 6.14 34.66 -2.82
C THR A 670 7.03 35.54 -3.71
N GLY A 671 8.22 35.06 -4.12
CA GLY A 671 9.05 35.76 -5.09
C GLY A 671 8.36 35.93 -6.45
N LEU A 672 7.65 34.89 -6.93
CA LEU A 672 6.88 34.93 -8.17
C LEU A 672 5.67 35.89 -8.13
N SER A 673 5.15 36.23 -6.96
CA SER A 673 4.04 37.20 -6.87
C SER A 673 4.48 38.65 -7.14
N VAL A 674 5.75 38.98 -6.94
CA VAL A 674 6.26 40.36 -7.05
C VAL A 674 6.08 40.99 -8.43
N PRO A 675 6.47 40.32 -9.55
CA PRO A 675 6.24 40.83 -10.90
C PRO A 675 4.76 41.11 -11.18
N ILE A 676 3.87 40.20 -10.75
CA ILE A 676 2.42 40.30 -11.00
C ILE A 676 1.85 41.51 -10.25
N LEU A 677 2.17 41.65 -8.98
CA LEU A 677 1.67 42.74 -8.14
C LEU A 677 2.31 44.10 -8.53
N GLY A 678 3.58 44.07 -8.99
CA GLY A 678 4.26 45.24 -9.55
C GLY A 678 3.56 45.74 -10.80
N PHE A 679 3.22 44.83 -11.71
CA PHE A 679 2.47 45.18 -12.92
C PHE A 679 1.09 45.78 -12.59
N VAL A 680 0.35 45.19 -11.65
CA VAL A 680 -0.97 45.72 -11.23
C VAL A 680 -0.83 47.15 -10.68
N LYS A 681 0.15 47.38 -9.78
CA LYS A 681 0.40 48.71 -9.23
C LYS A 681 0.75 49.73 -10.31
N THR A 682 1.68 49.41 -11.23
CA THR A 682 2.10 50.31 -12.28
C THR A 682 0.96 50.65 -13.23
N SER A 683 0.16 49.61 -13.59
CA SER A 683 -1.03 49.83 -14.45
C SER A 683 -2.09 50.71 -13.74
N PHE A 684 -2.29 50.49 -12.43
CA PHE A 684 -3.22 51.30 -11.64
C PHE A 684 -2.76 52.75 -11.54
N ASP A 685 -1.47 52.98 -11.24
CA ASP A 685 -0.88 54.33 -11.15
C ASP A 685 -1.03 55.08 -12.49
N GLY A 686 -0.86 54.41 -13.63
CA GLY A 686 -1.02 54.98 -14.95
C GLY A 686 -2.47 55.32 -15.35
N LEU A 687 -3.44 54.66 -14.72
CA LEU A 687 -4.88 54.88 -14.92
C LEU A 687 -5.51 55.85 -13.95
N TRP A 688 -4.82 56.16 -12.84
CA TRP A 688 -5.37 56.98 -11.76
C TRP A 688 -5.35 58.46 -12.13
N PRO A 689 -6.53 59.18 -12.21
CA PRO A 689 -6.59 60.54 -12.77
C PRO A 689 -6.30 61.64 -11.76
N TRP A 690 -6.23 61.31 -10.45
CA TRP A 690 -6.08 62.27 -9.35
C TRP A 690 -4.76 62.16 -8.59
N SER A 691 -4.62 62.96 -7.54
CA SER A 691 -3.42 62.90 -6.67
C SER A 691 -3.19 61.54 -6.04
N HIS A 692 -1.95 61.06 -6.08
CA HIS A 692 -1.51 59.83 -5.44
C HIS A 692 -1.39 59.91 -3.89
N SER A 693 -1.65 61.08 -3.30
CA SER A 693 -1.64 61.31 -1.86
C SER A 693 -3.00 61.15 -1.17
N ASP A 694 -4.10 61.01 -1.98
CA ASP A 694 -5.47 60.98 -1.45
C ASP A 694 -5.77 59.60 -0.79
N PHE A 695 -6.57 59.62 0.24
CA PHE A 695 -7.03 58.43 0.95
C PHE A 695 -7.70 57.45 -0.03
N LEU A 696 -8.47 57.93 -1.00
CA LEU A 696 -9.15 57.14 -2.00
C LEU A 696 -8.16 56.42 -2.91
N TYR A 697 -7.03 57.01 -3.26
CA TYR A 697 -5.95 56.36 -4.00
C TYR A 697 -5.41 55.13 -3.22
N TYR A 698 -5.07 55.30 -1.94
CA TYR A 698 -4.59 54.20 -1.12
C TYR A 698 -5.66 53.14 -0.95
N PHE A 699 -6.90 53.50 -0.73
CA PHE A 699 -8.02 52.57 -0.56
C PHE A 699 -8.20 51.66 -1.77
N VAL A 700 -8.28 52.22 -2.97
CA VAL A 700 -8.52 51.46 -4.22
C VAL A 700 -7.26 50.72 -4.69
N ASN A 701 -6.08 51.32 -4.51
CA ASN A 701 -4.82 50.68 -4.88
C ASN A 701 -4.54 49.45 -4.00
N PHE A 702 -4.65 49.57 -2.69
CA PHE A 702 -4.51 48.44 -1.80
C PHE A 702 -5.59 47.37 -2.01
N PHE A 703 -6.83 47.77 -2.35
CA PHE A 703 -7.86 46.80 -2.72
C PHE A 703 -7.45 46.02 -3.97
N SER A 704 -7.02 46.67 -5.03
CA SER A 704 -6.60 46.07 -6.29
C SER A 704 -5.42 45.11 -6.08
N ILE A 705 -4.37 45.55 -5.36
CA ILE A 705 -3.22 44.70 -5.02
C ILE A 705 -3.65 43.49 -4.21
N SER A 706 -4.48 43.69 -3.18
CA SER A 706 -4.94 42.62 -2.29
C SER A 706 -5.84 41.60 -3.01
N PHE A 707 -6.72 42.06 -3.88
CA PHE A 707 -7.62 41.24 -4.66
C PHE A 707 -6.84 40.36 -5.68
N VAL A 708 -5.93 40.97 -6.46
CA VAL A 708 -5.09 40.23 -7.40
C VAL A 708 -4.15 39.24 -6.69
N ASN A 709 -3.59 39.65 -5.55
CA ASN A 709 -2.83 38.71 -4.71
C ASN A 709 -3.70 37.57 -4.21
N GLY A 710 -4.96 37.82 -3.86
CA GLY A 710 -5.93 36.81 -3.50
C GLY A 710 -6.16 35.78 -4.64
N LEU A 711 -6.36 36.27 -5.87
CA LEU A 711 -6.50 35.42 -7.07
C LEU A 711 -5.23 34.61 -7.35
N TYR A 712 -4.05 35.24 -7.23
CA TYR A 712 -2.76 34.56 -7.34
C TYR A 712 -2.64 33.42 -6.32
N LEU A 713 -3.02 33.68 -5.08
CA LEU A 713 -3.02 32.67 -4.01
C LEU A 713 -4.00 31.52 -4.30
N VAL A 714 -5.16 31.81 -4.87
CA VAL A 714 -6.10 30.77 -5.35
C VAL A 714 -5.43 29.91 -6.43
N GLY A 715 -4.89 30.53 -7.47
CA GLY A 715 -4.26 29.82 -8.59
C GLY A 715 -3.12 28.91 -8.13
N HIS A 716 -2.14 29.42 -7.40
CA HIS A 716 -0.99 28.60 -7.00
C HIS A 716 -1.33 27.56 -5.95
N ASN A 717 -2.27 27.81 -5.03
CA ASN A 717 -2.71 26.80 -4.06
C ASN A 717 -3.50 25.68 -4.72
N THR A 718 -4.31 25.99 -5.73
CA THR A 718 -4.99 24.99 -6.55
C THR A 718 -3.98 24.12 -7.34
N LEU A 719 -2.96 24.75 -7.94
CA LEU A 719 -1.88 24.04 -8.63
C LEU A 719 -1.06 23.14 -7.68
N ARG A 720 -0.91 23.56 -6.42
CA ARG A 720 -0.32 22.75 -5.35
C ARG A 720 -1.26 21.68 -4.82
N GLY A 721 -2.55 21.68 -5.23
CA GLY A 721 -3.58 20.71 -4.84
C GLY A 721 -4.05 20.85 -3.40
N PHE A 722 -4.02 22.03 -2.79
CA PHE A 722 -4.60 22.27 -1.46
C PHE A 722 -6.13 22.10 -1.50
N ASP A 723 -6.70 21.74 -0.35
CA ASP A 723 -8.15 21.63 -0.19
C ASP A 723 -8.86 22.97 -0.47
N THR A 724 -10.09 22.89 -0.97
CA THR A 724 -10.89 24.08 -1.33
C THR A 724 -11.10 25.01 -0.15
N SER A 725 -11.20 24.50 1.08
CA SER A 725 -11.29 25.29 2.31
C SER A 725 -10.05 26.16 2.55
N VAL A 726 -8.85 25.58 2.29
CA VAL A 726 -7.56 26.27 2.42
C VAL A 726 -7.40 27.31 1.32
N VAL A 727 -7.81 26.97 0.09
CA VAL A 727 -7.78 27.88 -1.06
C VAL A 727 -8.67 29.10 -0.80
N ARG A 728 -9.92 28.89 -0.34
CA ARG A 728 -10.84 29.99 0.05
C ARG A 728 -10.28 30.84 1.18
N ALA A 729 -9.76 30.23 2.26
CA ALA A 729 -9.17 30.96 3.37
C ALA A 729 -8.00 31.84 2.93
N ASN A 730 -7.18 31.36 1.99
CA ASN A 730 -6.05 32.12 1.44
C ASN A 730 -6.48 33.29 0.54
N PHE A 731 -7.60 33.19 -0.17
CA PHE A 731 -8.20 34.29 -0.90
C PHE A 731 -8.65 35.39 0.06
N PHE A 732 -9.52 35.03 1.01
CA PHE A 732 -10.10 35.99 1.94
C PHE A 732 -9.05 36.67 2.84
N ARG A 733 -7.98 35.95 3.25
CA ARG A 733 -6.92 36.57 4.05
C ARG A 733 -6.27 37.77 3.33
N SER A 734 -6.08 37.66 2.01
CA SER A 734 -5.49 38.72 1.21
C SER A 734 -6.45 39.91 1.12
N VAL A 735 -7.73 39.66 0.89
CA VAL A 735 -8.75 40.72 0.80
C VAL A 735 -8.98 41.39 2.15
N ILE A 736 -9.08 40.65 3.26
CA ILE A 736 -9.29 41.18 4.62
C ILE A 736 -8.10 42.05 5.07
N ALA A 737 -6.91 41.84 4.55
CA ALA A 737 -5.75 42.69 4.88
C ALA A 737 -5.82 44.10 4.29
N TRP A 738 -6.62 44.30 3.25
CA TRP A 738 -6.78 45.58 2.57
C TRP A 738 -7.15 46.78 3.50
N PRO A 739 -8.17 46.71 4.38
CA PRO A 739 -8.49 47.84 5.27
C PRO A 739 -7.34 48.24 6.18
N LEU A 740 -6.60 47.24 6.70
CA LEU A 740 -5.44 47.49 7.54
C LEU A 740 -4.33 48.21 6.77
N ALA A 741 -4.02 47.75 5.55
CA ALA A 741 -3.04 48.37 4.69
C ALA A 741 -3.42 49.86 4.39
N THR A 742 -4.68 50.13 4.14
CA THR A 742 -5.19 51.49 3.88
C THR A 742 -5.06 52.43 5.11
N VAL A 743 -5.47 51.96 6.28
CA VAL A 743 -5.43 52.76 7.51
C VAL A 743 -3.98 53.09 7.92
N PHE A 744 -3.06 52.14 7.72
CA PHE A 744 -1.65 52.32 8.10
C PHE A 744 -0.76 52.85 6.97
N ALA A 745 -1.33 53.24 5.82
CA ALA A 745 -0.58 53.80 4.70
C ALA A 745 0.26 55.04 5.06
N PRO A 746 -0.24 56.02 5.87
CA PRO A 746 0.56 57.18 6.26
C PRO A 746 1.86 56.77 6.98
N VAL A 747 1.78 55.77 7.88
CA VAL A 747 2.97 55.30 8.62
C VAL A 747 3.95 54.58 7.67
N GLY A 748 3.46 53.75 6.75
CA GLY A 748 4.29 53.14 5.74
C GLY A 748 5.00 54.12 4.82
N ASN A 749 4.32 55.20 4.43
CA ASN A 749 4.89 56.25 3.59
C ASN A 749 5.92 57.08 4.35
N LEU A 750 5.70 57.37 5.65
CA LEU A 750 6.69 58.04 6.50
C LEU A 750 8.00 57.25 6.59
N LEU A 751 7.91 55.91 6.54
CA LEU A 751 9.06 55.01 6.52
C LEU A 751 9.58 54.74 5.12
N SER A 752 9.10 55.42 4.08
CA SER A 752 9.47 55.25 2.68
C SER A 752 9.31 53.80 2.17
N ILE A 753 8.38 53.04 2.74
CA ILE A 753 8.10 51.64 2.33
C ILE A 753 7.20 51.63 1.07
N PRO A 754 7.58 50.96 -0.03
CA PRO A 754 6.73 50.85 -1.21
C PRO A 754 5.34 50.27 -0.91
N LEU A 755 4.28 50.77 -1.55
CA LEU A 755 2.88 50.33 -1.32
C LEU A 755 2.68 48.82 -1.46
N ILE A 756 3.37 48.18 -2.42
CA ILE A 756 3.34 46.72 -2.60
C ILE A 756 3.85 46.04 -1.32
N VAL A 757 4.95 46.51 -0.74
CA VAL A 757 5.55 45.95 0.49
C VAL A 757 4.64 46.18 1.68
N GLN A 758 3.99 47.36 1.78
CA GLN A 758 3.01 47.64 2.83
C GLN A 758 1.82 46.68 2.78
N SER A 759 1.23 46.47 1.58
CA SER A 759 0.17 45.47 1.36
C SER A 759 0.61 44.04 1.77
N LYS A 760 1.86 43.70 1.47
CA LYS A 760 2.43 42.42 1.86
C LYS A 760 2.56 42.26 3.38
N ILE A 761 3.03 43.27 4.07
CA ILE A 761 3.17 43.24 5.54
C ILE A 761 1.81 42.90 6.17
N TRP A 762 0.77 43.65 5.82
CA TRP A 762 -0.56 43.43 6.38
C TRP A 762 -1.20 42.13 5.92
N GLY A 763 -0.99 41.76 4.66
CA GLY A 763 -1.40 40.45 4.14
C GLY A 763 -0.79 39.27 4.90
N ASP A 764 0.49 39.39 5.30
CA ASP A 764 1.16 38.34 6.07
C ASP A 764 0.80 38.38 7.57
N VAL A 765 0.50 39.55 8.16
CA VAL A 765 -0.03 39.64 9.53
C VAL A 765 -1.38 38.90 9.62
N VAL A 766 -2.35 39.29 8.79
CA VAL A 766 -3.68 38.62 8.74
C VAL A 766 -3.55 37.14 8.39
N GLY A 767 -2.68 36.82 7.41
CA GLY A 767 -2.39 35.45 7.02
C GLY A 767 -1.81 34.60 8.15
N GLY A 768 -0.96 35.19 9.00
CA GLY A 768 -0.39 34.52 10.17
C GLY A 768 -1.45 34.06 11.16
N PHE A 769 -2.44 34.91 11.44
CA PHE A 769 -3.56 34.59 12.34
C PHE A 769 -4.45 33.51 11.75
N ILE A 770 -4.86 33.64 10.48
CA ILE A 770 -5.75 32.66 9.81
C ILE A 770 -5.04 31.31 9.64
N GLU A 771 -3.80 31.29 9.15
CA GLU A 771 -3.02 30.08 8.92
C GLU A 771 -2.64 29.40 10.24
N GLY A 772 -2.20 30.17 11.24
CA GLY A 772 -1.90 29.69 12.58
C GLY A 772 -3.12 29.06 13.24
N GLY A 773 -4.30 29.71 13.14
CA GLY A 773 -5.57 29.18 13.64
C GLY A 773 -5.98 27.85 12.96
N ASN A 774 -5.85 27.75 11.64
CA ASN A 774 -6.16 26.52 10.90
C ASN A 774 -5.18 25.39 11.22
N LYS A 775 -3.88 25.68 11.27
CA LYS A 775 -2.86 24.71 11.69
C LYS A 775 -3.10 24.23 13.11
N TYR A 776 -3.41 25.15 14.02
CA TYR A 776 -3.73 24.83 15.41
C TYR A 776 -4.96 23.90 15.51
N ARG A 777 -6.04 24.21 14.80
CA ARG A 777 -7.23 23.34 14.76
C ARG A 777 -6.89 21.94 14.23
N LYS A 778 -6.03 21.83 13.21
CA LYS A 778 -5.58 20.55 12.68
C LYS A 778 -4.76 19.76 13.70
N VAL A 779 -3.80 20.41 14.37
CA VAL A 779 -3.01 19.79 15.44
C VAL A 779 -3.91 19.34 16.59
N LEU A 780 -4.90 20.15 16.98
CA LEU A 780 -5.85 19.81 18.03
C LEU A 780 -6.69 18.57 17.67
N ARG A 781 -7.21 18.49 16.45
CA ARG A 781 -7.94 17.31 15.97
C ARG A 781 -7.07 16.04 15.97
N GLN A 782 -5.82 16.19 15.55
CA GLN A 782 -4.88 15.05 15.55
C GLN A 782 -4.61 14.56 16.97
N ARG A 783 -4.42 15.47 17.93
CA ARG A 783 -4.25 15.11 19.34
C ARG A 783 -5.48 14.44 19.92
N HIS A 784 -6.67 14.99 19.65
CA HIS A 784 -7.91 14.38 20.13
C HIS A 784 -8.06 12.95 19.62
N LYS A 785 -7.79 12.70 18.34
CA LYS A 785 -7.86 11.35 17.78
C LYS A 785 -6.87 10.38 18.44
N VAL A 786 -5.63 10.85 18.65
CA VAL A 786 -4.61 10.04 19.33
C VAL A 786 -5.04 9.71 20.77
N LEU A 787 -5.57 10.69 21.50
CA LEU A 787 -6.05 10.49 22.86
C LEU A 787 -7.29 9.60 22.94
N GLU A 788 -8.18 9.68 21.95
CA GLU A 788 -9.34 8.78 21.81
C GLU A 788 -8.96 7.32 21.60
N GLU A 789 -7.78 7.04 21.06
CA GLU A 789 -7.22 5.70 20.91
C GLU A 789 -6.42 5.26 22.16
N ILE A 790 -5.60 6.15 22.69
CA ILE A 790 -4.69 5.86 23.81
C ILE A 790 -5.44 5.69 25.12
N ILE A 791 -6.36 6.59 25.47
CA ILE A 791 -7.04 6.55 26.78
C ILE A 791 -7.87 5.27 26.97
N PRO A 792 -8.74 4.85 26.03
CA PRO A 792 -9.41 3.56 26.13
C PRO A 792 -8.45 2.36 26.17
N ALA A 793 -7.32 2.41 25.45
CA ALA A 793 -6.32 1.36 25.47
C ALA A 793 -5.68 1.20 26.87
N ILE A 794 -5.46 2.29 27.60
CA ILE A 794 -4.97 2.22 29.00
C ILE A 794 -6.00 1.56 29.91
N VAL A 795 -7.28 1.89 29.74
CA VAL A 795 -8.35 1.45 30.66
C VAL A 795 -8.84 0.04 30.35
N HIS A 796 -8.91 -0.36 29.06
CA HIS A 796 -9.54 -1.61 28.65
C HIS A 796 -8.57 -2.71 28.21
N SER A 797 -7.28 -2.39 28.02
CA SER A 797 -6.26 -3.39 27.67
C SER A 797 -5.44 -3.80 28.90
N LYS A 798 -4.76 -4.94 28.81
CA LYS A 798 -3.80 -5.41 29.82
C LYS A 798 -2.46 -5.74 29.15
N GLY A 799 -1.37 -5.70 29.94
CA GLY A 799 -0.03 -6.06 29.50
C GLY A 799 0.54 -5.04 28.48
N ASN A 800 1.29 -5.51 27.50
CA ASN A 800 2.10 -4.69 26.60
C ASN A 800 1.34 -3.54 25.93
N LEU A 801 0.09 -3.74 25.52
CA LEU A 801 -0.72 -2.70 24.88
C LEU A 801 -1.07 -1.57 25.84
N GLN A 802 -1.33 -1.91 27.10
CA GLN A 802 -1.59 -0.93 28.17
C GLN A 802 -0.34 -0.10 28.43
N TYR A 803 0.83 -0.75 28.59
CA TYR A 803 2.10 -0.06 28.89
C TYR A 803 2.53 0.87 27.76
N ILE A 804 2.41 0.43 26.51
CA ILE A 804 2.67 1.27 25.34
C ILE A 804 1.76 2.51 25.34
N ALA A 805 0.47 2.32 25.60
CA ALA A 805 -0.49 3.43 25.65
C ALA A 805 -0.21 4.39 26.82
N MET A 806 0.23 3.88 27.97
CA MET A 806 0.67 4.71 29.11
C MET A 806 1.88 5.57 28.75
N LEU A 807 2.91 4.99 28.14
CA LEU A 807 4.09 5.72 27.69
C LEU A 807 3.73 6.79 26.63
N ASP A 808 2.83 6.46 25.71
CA ASP A 808 2.33 7.43 24.73
C ASP A 808 1.60 8.61 25.38
N LEU A 809 0.78 8.35 26.41
CA LEU A 809 0.08 9.38 27.18
C LEU A 809 1.05 10.26 27.95
N LEU A 810 2.00 9.67 28.70
CA LEU A 810 3.04 10.38 29.46
C LEU A 810 3.86 11.28 28.52
N TYR A 811 4.28 10.73 27.37
CA TYR A 811 5.00 11.53 26.39
C TYR A 811 4.19 12.70 25.86
N LEU A 812 2.91 12.51 25.51
CA LEU A 812 2.04 13.62 25.08
C LEU A 812 1.88 14.66 26.19
N PHE A 813 1.79 14.24 27.44
CA PHE A 813 1.66 15.10 28.60
C PHE A 813 2.92 15.95 28.81
N SER A 814 4.12 15.36 28.70
CA SER A 814 5.40 16.03 28.90
C SER A 814 5.75 17.08 27.83
N GLN A 815 5.43 16.78 26.58
CA GLN A 815 5.99 17.52 25.43
C GLN A 815 5.23 18.79 25.07
N GLU A 816 4.01 18.97 25.55
CA GLU A 816 3.16 20.05 25.05
C GLU A 816 2.37 20.76 26.14
N PRO A 817 2.57 22.07 26.31
CA PRO A 817 1.85 22.89 27.31
C PRO A 817 0.34 22.86 27.15
N ARG A 818 -0.15 22.43 25.97
CA ARG A 818 -1.57 22.34 25.64
C ARG A 818 -2.09 20.89 25.68
N ALA A 819 -1.25 19.92 25.98
CA ALA A 819 -1.66 18.53 26.14
C ALA A 819 -2.70 18.39 27.26
N LYS A 820 -2.49 19.03 28.40
CA LYS A 820 -3.47 19.13 29.50
C LYS A 820 -4.83 19.59 29.01
N SER A 821 -4.91 20.63 28.14
CA SER A 821 -6.18 21.11 27.59
C SER A 821 -6.80 20.13 26.58
N SER A 822 -5.98 19.38 25.85
CA SER A 822 -6.46 18.37 24.90
C SER A 822 -7.00 17.14 25.62
N ILE A 823 -6.29 16.64 26.63
CA ILE A 823 -6.72 15.54 27.50
C ILE A 823 -8.03 15.93 28.19
N LYS A 824 -8.08 17.14 28.80
CA LYS A 824 -9.30 17.67 29.39
C LYS A 824 -10.46 17.72 28.40
N ALA A 825 -10.23 18.16 27.15
CA ALA A 825 -11.26 18.22 26.14
C ALA A 825 -11.82 16.82 25.77
N VAL A 826 -10.96 15.81 25.68
CA VAL A 826 -11.38 14.43 25.37
C VAL A 826 -12.15 13.80 26.56
N LEU A 827 -11.72 14.05 27.78
CA LEU A 827 -12.31 13.52 29.01
C LEU A 827 -13.48 14.37 29.54
N SER A 828 -13.71 15.57 29.03
CA SER A 828 -14.78 16.46 29.51
C SER A 828 -16.18 15.90 29.21
N PRO A 829 -17.07 15.80 30.19
CA PRO A 829 -18.43 15.39 29.98
C PRO A 829 -19.25 16.38 29.14
N TYR A 830 -18.79 17.64 29.02
CA TYR A 830 -19.51 18.74 28.38
C TYR A 830 -19.13 19.00 26.92
N MET A 831 -18.15 18.28 26.35
CA MET A 831 -17.68 18.58 24.98
C MET A 831 -18.33 17.73 23.87
N ILE A 832 -18.82 18.44 22.85
CA ILE A 832 -19.63 17.93 21.73
C ILE A 832 -18.79 17.36 20.55
N PHE A 833 -17.43 17.38 20.62
CA PHE A 833 -16.59 17.27 19.45
C PHE A 833 -16.18 15.85 18.99
N THR A 834 -16.51 14.78 19.72
CA THR A 834 -16.08 13.44 19.39
C THR A 834 -17.22 12.54 18.96
N ARG A 835 -17.18 11.96 17.77
CA ARG A 835 -18.27 11.18 17.16
C ARG A 835 -18.59 9.87 17.91
N ARG A 836 -17.60 9.21 18.54
CA ARG A 836 -17.77 7.94 19.27
C ARG A 836 -18.28 8.12 20.70
N LEU A 837 -17.92 9.23 21.34
CA LEU A 837 -18.27 9.52 22.75
C LEU A 837 -19.39 10.57 22.86
N ARG A 838 -20.09 10.87 21.77
CA ARG A 838 -21.02 12.01 21.64
C ARG A 838 -22.25 11.97 22.54
N ASN A 839 -22.67 10.79 22.98
CA ASN A 839 -23.96 10.61 23.65
C ASN A 839 -23.87 10.18 25.12
N ASN A 840 -22.71 10.13 25.77
CA ASN A 840 -22.62 9.58 27.11
C ASN A 840 -21.65 10.35 28.02
N SER A 841 -22.14 11.39 28.70
CA SER A 841 -21.36 12.14 29.70
C SER A 841 -20.88 11.24 30.87
N SER A 842 -21.68 10.22 31.21
CA SER A 842 -21.31 9.23 32.22
C SER A 842 -20.17 8.32 31.77
N LEU A 843 -20.09 7.96 30.50
CA LEU A 843 -19.02 7.13 29.98
C LEU A 843 -17.64 7.84 30.04
N ARG A 844 -17.59 9.12 29.74
CA ARG A 844 -16.35 9.92 29.81
C ARG A 844 -15.88 10.12 31.22
N LEU A 845 -16.80 10.35 32.14
CA LEU A 845 -16.44 10.46 33.53
C LEU A 845 -15.92 9.15 34.10
N ASN A 846 -16.59 8.05 33.77
CA ASN A 846 -16.10 6.70 34.12
C ASN A 846 -14.71 6.47 33.55
N LEU A 847 -14.47 6.83 32.28
CA LEU A 847 -13.17 6.73 31.63
C LEU A 847 -12.10 7.56 32.32
N LEU A 848 -12.44 8.77 32.80
CA LEU A 848 -11.54 9.63 33.58
C LEU A 848 -11.18 9.01 34.93
N VAL A 849 -12.17 8.49 35.63
CA VAL A 849 -11.96 7.84 36.95
C VAL A 849 -11.12 6.56 36.82
N GLU A 850 -11.48 5.70 35.85
CA GLU A 850 -10.71 4.48 35.58
C GLU A 850 -9.29 4.78 35.10
N LEU A 851 -9.10 5.82 34.28
CA LEU A 851 -7.77 6.26 33.87
C LEU A 851 -6.94 6.70 35.08
N HIS A 852 -7.52 7.54 35.95
CA HIS A 852 -6.82 7.97 37.19
C HIS A 852 -6.50 6.78 38.08
N ARG A 853 -7.45 5.86 38.30
CA ARG A 853 -7.25 4.64 39.09
C ARG A 853 -6.09 3.80 38.52
N THR A 854 -6.14 3.50 37.21
CA THR A 854 -5.10 2.70 36.56
C THR A 854 -3.72 3.36 36.63
N MET A 855 -3.65 4.69 36.44
CA MET A 855 -2.38 5.41 36.52
C MET A 855 -1.85 5.56 37.96
N SER A 856 -2.70 5.41 38.99
CA SER A 856 -2.35 5.52 40.43
C SER A 856 -2.07 4.16 41.05
N GLU A 857 -2.26 3.05 40.37
CA GLU A 857 -2.05 1.71 40.87
C GLU A 857 -0.56 1.34 40.85
N GLU A 858 0.05 1.18 42.03
CA GLU A 858 1.50 0.97 42.20
C GLU A 858 2.01 -0.28 41.45
N GLY A 859 1.23 -1.34 41.42
CA GLY A 859 1.57 -2.56 40.68
C GLY A 859 1.71 -2.35 39.17
N VAL A 860 0.82 -1.52 38.59
CA VAL A 860 0.80 -1.27 37.17
C VAL A 860 2.05 -0.54 36.67
N TRP A 861 2.57 0.40 37.43
CA TRP A 861 3.78 1.08 36.98
C TRP A 861 5.08 0.39 37.39
N THR A 862 5.06 -0.51 38.37
CA THR A 862 6.16 -1.46 38.52
C THR A 862 6.28 -2.37 37.29
N GLU A 863 5.16 -2.91 36.83
CA GLU A 863 5.10 -3.70 35.59
C GLU A 863 5.46 -2.89 34.33
N LEU A 864 5.10 -1.60 34.29
CA LEU A 864 5.48 -0.70 33.22
C LEU A 864 7.00 -0.50 33.13
N VAL A 865 7.66 -0.30 34.27
CA VAL A 865 9.13 -0.17 34.34
C VAL A 865 9.79 -1.48 33.94
N ASP A 866 9.29 -2.61 34.44
CA ASP A 866 9.79 -3.93 34.06
C ASP A 866 9.64 -4.18 32.54
N TYR A 867 8.50 -3.84 31.98
CA TYR A 867 8.29 -3.86 30.52
C TYR A 867 9.31 -2.99 29.76
N ILE A 868 9.60 -1.78 30.21
CA ILE A 868 10.57 -0.88 29.58
C ILE A 868 11.96 -1.52 29.57
N VAL A 869 12.40 -1.99 30.75
CA VAL A 869 13.75 -2.56 30.94
C VAL A 869 13.93 -3.86 30.14
N THR A 870 12.90 -4.68 30.05
CA THR A 870 12.97 -5.99 29.36
C THR A 870 12.81 -5.89 27.84
N THR A 871 12.10 -4.85 27.32
CA THR A 871 11.75 -4.76 25.88
C THR A 871 12.48 -3.67 25.11
N CYS A 872 13.15 -2.75 25.80
CA CYS A 872 13.84 -1.62 25.16
C CYS A 872 15.37 -1.80 25.21
N ASP A 873 16.07 -1.19 24.24
CA ASP A 873 17.51 -1.05 24.33
C ASP A 873 17.88 -0.10 25.48
N GLU A 874 19.11 -0.25 26.04
CA GLU A 874 19.57 0.47 27.23
C GLU A 874 19.37 1.99 27.13
N GLU A 875 19.74 2.63 26.01
CA GLU A 875 19.57 4.08 25.79
C GLU A 875 18.08 4.49 25.79
N MET A 876 17.20 3.65 25.23
CA MET A 876 15.77 3.91 25.20
C MET A 876 15.11 3.65 26.54
N ALA A 877 15.55 2.61 27.26
CA ALA A 877 15.04 2.27 28.58
C ALA A 877 15.30 3.41 29.57
N ASP A 878 16.53 3.97 29.59
CA ASP A 878 16.86 5.12 30.43
C ASP A 878 15.96 6.33 30.15
N ASP A 879 15.85 6.71 28.85
CA ASP A 879 15.00 7.85 28.44
C ASP A 879 13.51 7.64 28.82
N LEU A 880 13.00 6.41 28.76
CA LEU A 880 11.60 6.10 29.11
C LEU A 880 11.37 6.00 30.61
N VAL A 881 12.32 5.47 31.36
CA VAL A 881 12.24 5.43 32.82
C VAL A 881 12.28 6.87 33.38
N ASP A 882 13.16 7.72 32.86
CA ASP A 882 13.20 9.15 33.23
C ASP A 882 11.84 9.81 32.94
N LEU A 883 11.24 9.53 31.78
CA LEU A 883 9.91 10.05 31.44
C LEU A 883 8.85 9.60 32.47
N VAL A 884 8.86 8.34 32.87
CA VAL A 884 7.90 7.80 33.85
C VAL A 884 8.10 8.47 35.22
N VAL A 885 9.34 8.59 35.68
CA VAL A 885 9.67 9.19 36.97
C VAL A 885 9.30 10.67 37.01
N ASP A 886 9.58 11.42 35.96
CA ASP A 886 9.34 12.86 35.92
C ASP A 886 7.86 13.23 35.71
N GLU A 887 7.14 12.52 34.86
CA GLU A 887 5.82 12.96 34.37
C GLU A 887 4.63 12.19 34.98
N LEU A 888 4.84 10.98 35.51
CA LEU A 888 3.74 10.20 36.06
C LEU A 888 3.12 10.83 37.32
N PRO A 889 3.90 11.32 38.31
CA PRO A 889 3.33 11.99 39.47
C PRO A 889 2.51 13.23 39.11
N ASP A 890 3.04 14.05 38.21
CA ASP A 890 2.38 15.26 37.70
C ASP A 890 1.07 14.96 36.97
N LEU A 891 1.02 13.86 36.22
CA LEU A 891 -0.18 13.41 35.52
C LEU A 891 -1.24 12.90 36.51
N GLN A 892 -0.83 12.11 37.51
CA GLN A 892 -1.71 11.57 38.55
C GLN A 892 -2.39 12.71 39.32
N ASP A 893 -1.60 13.65 39.83
CA ASP A 893 -2.08 14.81 40.56
C ASP A 893 -3.03 15.66 39.72
N TRP A 894 -2.68 15.90 38.47
CA TRP A 894 -3.51 16.67 37.56
C TRP A 894 -4.85 15.99 37.24
N LEU A 895 -4.85 14.66 37.06
CA LEU A 895 -6.09 13.88 36.85
C LEU A 895 -6.97 13.92 38.09
N GLY A 896 -6.41 13.79 39.30
CA GLY A 896 -7.10 13.94 40.57
C GLY A 896 -7.77 15.31 40.71
N GLN A 897 -7.04 16.38 40.43
CA GLN A 897 -7.58 17.74 40.42
C GLN A 897 -8.73 17.93 39.41
N LEU A 898 -8.64 17.29 38.28
CA LEU A 898 -9.66 17.32 37.23
C LEU A 898 -10.95 16.61 37.67
N ILE A 899 -10.83 15.48 38.36
CA ILE A 899 -11.95 14.72 38.94
C ILE A 899 -12.65 15.58 40.00
N GLU A 900 -11.89 16.16 40.95
CA GLU A 900 -12.42 17.04 41.98
C GLU A 900 -13.14 18.26 41.43
N LYS A 901 -12.59 18.82 40.36
CA LYS A 901 -13.24 19.94 39.66
C LYS A 901 -14.59 19.53 39.09
N TYR A 902 -14.69 18.41 38.39
CA TYR A 902 -15.95 17.93 37.80
C TYR A 902 -16.95 17.49 38.86
N ARG A 903 -16.47 16.98 40.01
CA ARG A 903 -17.29 16.64 41.18
C ARG A 903 -17.98 17.88 41.76
N LYS A 904 -17.27 19.00 41.84
CA LYS A 904 -17.81 20.29 42.34
C LYS A 904 -18.76 20.97 41.37
N GLU A 905 -18.48 20.85 40.06
CA GLU A 905 -19.31 21.50 39.02
C GLU A 905 -20.66 20.79 38.75
N ASN A 906 -20.81 19.52 39.16
CA ASN A 906 -22.05 18.77 38.92
C ASN A 906 -22.41 17.78 40.03
N PRO A 907 -23.45 18.10 40.86
CA PRO A 907 -23.89 17.26 41.98
C PRO A 907 -24.42 15.85 41.58
N LEU A 908 -24.94 15.70 40.37
CA LEU A 908 -25.35 14.40 39.82
C LEU A 908 -24.15 13.46 39.60
N ILE A 909 -23.01 14.02 39.20
CA ILE A 909 -21.74 13.30 39.04
C ILE A 909 -21.24 12.81 40.42
N SER A 910 -21.41 13.62 41.45
CA SER A 910 -21.06 13.23 42.82
C SER A 910 -21.85 12.02 43.34
N ARG A 911 -23.14 11.88 42.94
CA ARG A 911 -23.97 10.70 43.31
C ARG A 911 -23.59 9.42 42.54
N LEU A 912 -23.25 9.55 41.26
CA LEU A 912 -22.80 8.41 40.41
C LEU A 912 -21.48 7.80 40.87
N MET A 913 -20.62 8.63 41.47
CA MET A 913 -19.30 8.17 41.95
C MET A 913 -19.39 7.51 43.38
N LYS A 914 -20.28 7.99 44.25
CA LYS A 914 -20.54 7.39 45.57
C LYS A 914 -21.14 5.98 45.52
N GLY A 915 -21.68 5.54 44.39
CA GLY A 915 -22.21 4.20 44.16
C GLY A 915 -21.18 3.19 43.63
N LYS A 916 -19.92 3.63 43.45
CA LYS A 916 -18.82 2.81 42.93
C LYS A 916 -17.58 2.75 43.86
N GLU A 917 -17.55 3.53 44.94
CA GLU A 917 -16.69 3.32 46.09
C GLU A 917 -17.29 2.23 46.99
#